data_c4a048d5a7025a1b88418d5b2221a69f
#
_entry.id   c4a048d5a7025a1b88418d5b2221a69f
#
_cell.length_a   1.000
_cell.length_b   1.000
_cell.length_c   1.000
_cell.angle_alpha   90.00
_cell.angle_beta   90.00
_cell.angle_gamma   90.00
#
_symmetry.space_group_name_H-M   'P 1'
#
loop_
_entity.id
_entity.type
_entity.pdbx_description
1 polymer ?
#
loop_
_entity_poly.entity_id
_entity_poly.type
_entity_poly.pdbx_seq_one_letter_code
_entity_poly.pdbx_strand_id
1 'polypeptide(L)'
;MLVGGIVSKSSKLVAGGRSALTLVSVSVLFLARPASAQQGLVINVTAATGAVENSPVVIMADMKSLTNISQALLFYRNDLSTDFQQTEMSFQESSMSLSGTVPSSYVISPYIEVYVRLMMRDGSIETYPTENPTENPVRISVRRSESEKDILIISPDRDQRLTVDNLMIAVSMLFAPKSVERQKTQLYFDGLDVTSDAVVSGQVIVYSPTKFPVPVSGGVHTAKVVLYDSSGARAASLEWHFYIIALGENQRPSFSYQGSGKIELSNETISGVSTWYNRGDLNLGGTGFGMNMGAIVHITSEEKSYRQPQDRFGLYASTSWLSLKLGDGYPAFSPLIMNGLRVRGVSGRLSLGFFKLEAAYGQTVRGINGQYLDTLVVAPGSGLQLTGANYIRLNDSTFINVNYGTYSRNLFAVRPSFDFGNHASLGFTFLKSSDVLSSINLGSNPNQNLVVGSDFSMNFDNRRINFLAEGAMSMLNQNTAVGNRSAAFIDSAAQSDIGTQINNIVPLTTLSSLITINEYLVPLDPTKLSSLAWDVSLSLNYLNTFAKVGYIYRGPDYTSFGQPFINTDVRGLNVFLRPRLFSNQVLLSISYENLFDNLQHQKVTTTNFVNSNVSLSYFPIASLPGLTLGYSSYYNTNSISPDSAYAVDNLTYRYYVESDYSFQCLGQQNLAVSVGISKRRDKVLLGTNINNSNVSLMLNSNFGVAPLKTSVGFNLNGNRSAMKDTTALALYEQIQTFNYTFITIGATYGLFHERLSVGANYTPTFGAFTRNGYGFIAILLVAKAQSIDLNINYFASTSSNDLIGSLVYAVDF
;
A
#
# COMPACT_ATOMS: atom_id res chain seq x y z
N MET A 1 47.92 42.53 1.06
CA MET A 1 48.38 43.42 -0.04
C MET A 1 47.27 43.43 -1.08
N LEU A 2 46.55 44.49 -1.10
CA LEU A 2 46.25 45.42 -2.21
C LEU A 2 45.27 44.87 -3.24
N VAL A 3 44.04 45.33 -3.30
CA VAL A 3 43.48 46.64 -3.60
C VAL A 3 42.91 46.70 -5.04
N GLY A 4 41.68 47.10 -5.17
CA GLY A 4 41.08 47.93 -6.19
C GLY A 4 39.96 47.25 -6.98
N GLY A 5 38.76 47.66 -7.00
CA GLY A 5 38.10 48.96 -6.84
C GLY A 5 37.64 49.50 -8.18
N ILE A 6 36.44 50.08 -8.16
CA ILE A 6 35.86 51.06 -9.10
C ILE A 6 34.74 50.51 -9.98
N VAL A 7 33.44 50.76 -9.64
CA VAL A 7 32.54 51.92 -9.73
C VAL A 7 32.03 52.28 -11.13
N SER A 8 30.71 52.18 -11.28
CA SER A 8 29.73 53.09 -11.89
C SER A 8 29.71 53.37 -13.40
N LYS A 9 28.57 53.23 -14.02
CA LYS A 9 27.67 54.35 -14.36
C LYS A 9 26.39 53.94 -15.06
N SER A 10 25.39 54.65 -14.66
CA SER A 10 24.02 54.68 -15.19
C SER A 10 23.93 55.36 -16.57
N SER A 11 22.93 54.99 -17.37
CA SER A 11 22.16 55.95 -18.18
C SER A 11 20.76 55.41 -18.51
N LYS A 12 19.80 56.29 -18.30
CA LYS A 12 18.36 56.21 -18.67
C LYS A 12 18.20 56.37 -20.18
N LEU A 13 17.13 55.80 -20.76
CA LEU A 13 16.09 56.44 -21.56
C LEU A 13 15.06 55.40 -22.06
N VAL A 14 13.83 55.51 -21.62
CA VAL A 14 12.61 56.08 -22.24
C VAL A 14 11.91 55.19 -23.32
N ALA A 15 10.75 54.68 -22.87
CA ALA A 15 9.43 54.55 -23.48
C ALA A 15 9.22 53.90 -24.87
N GLY A 16 8.34 52.92 -24.87
CA GLY A 16 7.66 52.42 -26.07
C GLY A 16 6.86 51.17 -25.73
N GLY A 17 5.58 51.31 -25.45
CA GLY A 17 4.72 50.20 -25.04
C GLY A 17 4.46 49.19 -26.15
N ARG A 18 4.38 47.93 -25.76
CA ARG A 18 3.53 46.91 -26.36
C ARG A 18 3.50 45.73 -25.37
N SER A 19 2.30 45.24 -25.15
CA SER A 19 1.95 44.11 -24.31
C SER A 19 2.84 42.87 -24.59
N ALA A 20 3.68 42.52 -23.63
CA ALA A 20 4.37 41.24 -23.60
C ALA A 20 3.93 40.53 -22.32
N LEU A 21 3.37 39.36 -22.49
CA LEU A 21 3.15 38.35 -21.45
C LEU A 21 4.45 38.19 -20.69
N THR A 22 4.49 38.69 -19.48
CA THR A 22 5.63 38.44 -18.59
C THR A 22 5.54 37.05 -18.07
N LEU A 23 6.27 36.14 -18.69
CA LEU A 23 6.66 34.88 -18.06
C LEU A 23 7.46 35.25 -16.80
N VAL A 24 6.86 35.10 -15.64
CA VAL A 24 7.56 35.14 -14.37
C VAL A 24 8.43 33.91 -14.28
N SER A 25 9.65 34.03 -14.75
CA SER A 25 10.71 33.06 -14.42
C SER A 25 11.07 33.26 -12.95
N VAL A 26 10.45 32.45 -12.09
CA VAL A 26 10.93 32.29 -10.71
C VAL A 26 12.24 31.50 -10.77
N SER A 27 13.34 32.24 -10.96
CA SER A 27 14.67 31.69 -10.76
C SER A 27 14.92 31.56 -9.26
N VAL A 28 14.45 30.43 -8.67
CA VAL A 28 14.86 30.06 -7.32
C VAL A 28 16.25 29.43 -7.43
N LEU A 29 17.27 30.29 -7.31
CA LEU A 29 18.63 29.82 -7.11
C LEU A 29 18.74 29.20 -5.71
N PHE A 30 18.53 27.90 -5.60
CA PHE A 30 18.90 27.15 -4.41
C PHE A 30 20.31 26.56 -4.57
N LEU A 31 21.27 27.26 -3.99
CA LEU A 31 22.57 26.67 -3.65
C LEU A 31 22.38 25.80 -2.38
N ALA A 32 21.82 24.59 -2.56
CA ALA A 32 21.79 23.59 -1.50
C ALA A 32 22.79 22.48 -1.83
N ARG A 33 23.68 22.20 -0.93
CA ARG A 33 24.61 21.07 -0.97
C ARG A 33 24.03 19.90 -0.18
N PRO A 34 24.13 18.69 -0.63
CA PRO A 34 23.38 17.50 -0.26
C PRO A 34 24.13 16.43 0.51
N ALA A 35 23.41 15.41 0.95
CA ALA A 35 23.91 14.39 1.84
C ALA A 35 23.24 13.02 1.75
N SER A 36 23.99 11.93 1.88
CA SER A 36 23.48 10.56 1.84
C SER A 36 22.80 10.16 3.16
N ALA A 37 21.58 9.68 3.06
CA ALA A 37 20.86 8.94 4.07
C ALA A 37 20.53 7.57 3.50
N GLN A 38 20.34 6.61 4.35
CA GLN A 38 19.71 5.35 3.99
C GLN A 38 18.35 5.67 3.36
N GLN A 39 18.34 5.77 2.05
CA GLN A 39 17.12 6.03 1.30
C GLN A 39 16.40 4.70 1.16
N GLY A 40 15.11 4.65 1.45
CA GLY A 40 14.26 3.52 1.13
C GLY A 40 14.43 3.10 -0.34
N LEU A 41 14.13 1.86 -0.64
CA LEU A 41 14.28 1.30 -2.00
C LEU A 41 13.31 1.94 -2.99
N VAL A 42 12.16 2.44 -2.54
CA VAL A 42 11.20 3.14 -3.38
C VAL A 42 11.60 4.60 -3.53
N ILE A 43 11.71 5.06 -4.77
CA ILE A 43 12.03 6.46 -5.12
C ILE A 43 10.76 7.30 -5.13
N ASN A 44 9.71 6.79 -5.78
CA ASN A 44 8.45 7.50 -5.99
C ASN A 44 7.30 6.52 -6.23
N VAL A 45 6.07 6.97 -5.96
CA VAL A 45 4.84 6.21 -6.24
C VAL A 45 3.91 7.11 -7.04
N THR A 46 3.50 6.65 -8.21
CA THR A 46 2.65 7.41 -9.15
C THR A 46 1.60 6.50 -9.78
N ALA A 47 0.56 7.09 -10.36
CA ALA A 47 -0.33 6.36 -11.25
C ALA A 47 0.30 6.26 -12.65
N ALA A 48 0.30 5.07 -13.23
CA ALA A 48 0.84 4.82 -14.58
C ALA A 48 0.10 5.63 -15.65
N THR A 49 -1.19 5.84 -15.44
CA THR A 49 -2.05 6.73 -16.23
C THR A 49 -2.84 7.61 -15.29
N GLY A 50 -3.33 8.75 -15.74
CA GLY A 50 -4.18 9.59 -14.90
C GLY A 50 -5.37 8.78 -14.36
N ALA A 51 -5.57 8.83 -13.04
CA ALA A 51 -6.67 8.12 -12.39
C ALA A 51 -8.02 8.75 -12.80
N VAL A 52 -8.94 7.94 -13.28
CA VAL A 52 -10.29 8.33 -13.65
C VAL A 52 -11.27 7.61 -12.73
N GLU A 53 -12.26 8.34 -12.21
CA GLU A 53 -13.26 7.80 -11.31
C GLU A 53 -13.97 6.58 -11.90
N ASN A 54 -14.20 5.56 -11.05
CA ASN A 54 -14.83 4.28 -11.42
C ASN A 54 -14.05 3.44 -12.45
N SER A 55 -12.78 3.76 -12.70
CA SER A 55 -11.89 2.96 -13.54
C SER A 55 -10.73 2.42 -12.73
N PRO A 56 -10.25 1.19 -12.99
CA PRO A 56 -9.10 0.66 -12.26
C PRO A 56 -7.85 1.50 -12.56
N VAL A 57 -7.04 1.73 -11.54
CA VAL A 57 -5.82 2.53 -11.66
C VAL A 57 -4.60 1.68 -11.33
N VAL A 58 -3.66 1.66 -12.25
CA VAL A 58 -2.35 1.03 -12.02
C VAL A 58 -1.44 2.02 -11.31
N ILE A 59 -1.00 1.66 -10.13
CA ILE A 59 -0.03 2.41 -9.33
C ILE A 59 1.34 1.81 -9.59
N MET A 60 2.29 2.65 -9.90
CA MET A 60 3.69 2.29 -10.10
C MET A 60 4.53 2.86 -8.97
N ALA A 61 5.45 2.05 -8.45
CA ALA A 61 6.47 2.47 -7.52
C ALA A 61 7.83 2.35 -8.17
N ASP A 62 8.49 3.47 -8.41
CA ASP A 62 9.83 3.50 -8.98
C ASP A 62 10.86 3.08 -7.93
N MET A 63 11.73 2.15 -8.29
CA MET A 63 12.64 1.49 -7.38
C MET A 63 14.10 1.85 -7.69
N LYS A 64 14.93 1.94 -6.67
CA LYS A 64 16.40 2.03 -6.84
C LYS A 64 17.02 0.69 -7.20
N SER A 65 16.47 -0.37 -6.62
CA SER A 65 16.89 -1.74 -6.83
C SER A 65 15.71 -2.65 -6.57
N LEU A 66 15.54 -3.67 -7.38
CA LEU A 66 14.56 -4.74 -7.17
C LEU A 66 15.21 -5.95 -6.47
N THR A 67 16.53 -5.89 -6.22
CA THR A 67 17.25 -6.98 -5.54
C THR A 67 16.87 -7.04 -4.05
N ASN A 68 16.83 -8.24 -3.51
CA ASN A 68 16.51 -8.51 -2.10
C ASN A 68 15.05 -8.29 -1.65
N ILE A 69 14.14 -7.92 -2.53
CA ILE A 69 12.72 -7.84 -2.20
C ILE A 69 12.11 -9.25 -2.31
N SER A 70 11.40 -9.68 -1.28
CA SER A 70 10.67 -10.96 -1.27
C SER A 70 9.20 -10.77 -1.62
N GLN A 71 8.61 -9.64 -1.23
CA GLN A 71 7.22 -9.31 -1.49
C GLN A 71 7.02 -7.80 -1.51
N ALA A 72 6.12 -7.33 -2.36
CA ALA A 72 5.68 -5.94 -2.39
C ALA A 72 4.15 -5.88 -2.32
N LEU A 73 3.63 -5.06 -1.44
CA LEU A 73 2.20 -4.85 -1.23
C LEU A 73 1.88 -3.38 -1.42
N LEU A 74 0.84 -3.13 -2.22
CA LEU A 74 0.21 -1.83 -2.35
C LEU A 74 -0.97 -1.77 -1.39
N PHE A 75 -0.95 -0.82 -0.50
CA PHE A 75 -2.07 -0.48 0.36
C PHE A 75 -2.79 0.73 -0.23
N TYR A 76 -4.11 0.68 -0.28
CA TYR A 76 -4.91 1.74 -0.87
C TYR A 76 -6.23 1.93 -0.12
N ARG A 77 -6.70 3.16 -0.11
CA ARG A 77 -8.04 3.53 0.35
C ARG A 77 -8.53 4.76 -0.42
N ASN A 78 -9.84 4.93 -0.47
CA ASN A 78 -10.42 6.20 -0.91
C ASN A 78 -10.63 7.11 0.29
N ASP A 79 -11.04 8.34 0.03
CA ASP A 79 -11.27 9.34 1.07
C ASP A 79 -12.53 9.10 1.92
N LEU A 80 -13.36 8.10 1.56
CA LEU A 80 -14.53 7.66 2.34
C LEU A 80 -14.18 6.51 3.31
N SER A 81 -13.02 5.87 3.14
CA SER A 81 -12.59 4.71 3.91
C SER A 81 -11.56 5.11 4.97
N THR A 82 -11.67 4.53 6.16
CA THR A 82 -10.65 4.66 7.22
C THR A 82 -9.55 3.64 7.09
N ASP A 83 -9.88 2.46 6.57
CA ASP A 83 -9.00 1.31 6.54
C ASP A 83 -8.41 1.12 5.14
N PHE A 84 -7.13 0.81 5.10
CA PHE A 84 -6.46 0.45 3.87
C PHE A 84 -6.81 -0.97 3.46
N GLN A 85 -7.15 -1.14 2.20
CA GLN A 85 -7.14 -2.42 1.52
C GLN A 85 -5.76 -2.68 0.96
N GLN A 86 -5.45 -3.93 0.66
CA GLN A 86 -4.15 -4.28 0.10
C GLN A 86 -4.28 -5.14 -1.15
N THR A 87 -3.35 -4.94 -2.06
CA THR A 87 -3.14 -5.81 -3.22
C THR A 87 -1.64 -6.06 -3.39
N GLU A 88 -1.30 -7.15 -4.00
CA GLU A 88 0.08 -7.45 -4.30
C GLU A 88 0.56 -6.66 -5.51
N MET A 89 1.80 -6.17 -5.45
CA MET A 89 2.45 -5.52 -6.57
C MET A 89 3.28 -6.51 -7.35
N SER A 90 3.17 -6.47 -8.65
CA SER A 90 4.04 -7.20 -9.55
C SER A 90 5.30 -6.40 -9.84
N PHE A 91 6.42 -7.09 -9.94
CA PHE A 91 7.69 -6.49 -10.31
C PHE A 91 7.68 -6.16 -11.81
N GLN A 92 7.96 -4.93 -12.15
CA GLN A 92 8.20 -4.49 -13.52
C GLN A 92 9.68 -4.17 -13.68
N GLU A 93 10.45 -5.19 -13.98
CA GLU A 93 11.91 -5.08 -14.08
C GLU A 93 12.34 -4.14 -15.19
N SER A 94 11.56 -4.08 -16.28
CA SER A 94 11.80 -3.19 -17.41
C SER A 94 11.85 -1.70 -17.05
N SER A 95 11.11 -1.29 -16.04
CA SER A 95 11.05 0.10 -15.58
C SER A 95 11.70 0.31 -14.23
N MET A 96 12.33 -0.72 -13.64
CA MET A 96 12.79 -0.68 -12.24
C MET A 96 11.67 -0.24 -11.30
N SER A 97 10.47 -0.76 -11.54
CA SER A 97 9.27 -0.38 -10.79
C SER A 97 8.46 -1.59 -10.35
N LEU A 98 7.61 -1.35 -9.38
CA LEU A 98 6.56 -2.26 -8.96
C LEU A 98 5.23 -1.72 -9.46
N SER A 99 4.31 -2.58 -9.88
CA SER A 99 2.98 -2.17 -10.29
C SER A 99 1.91 -2.93 -9.52
N GLY A 100 0.91 -2.20 -9.04
CA GLY A 100 -0.27 -2.75 -8.38
C GLY A 100 -1.53 -2.05 -8.86
N THR A 101 -2.63 -2.75 -8.97
CA THR A 101 -3.88 -2.19 -9.47
C THR A 101 -4.84 -1.91 -8.32
N VAL A 102 -5.30 -0.67 -8.23
CA VAL A 102 -6.41 -0.28 -7.36
C VAL A 102 -7.72 -0.58 -8.11
N PRO A 103 -8.62 -1.39 -7.54
CA PRO A 103 -9.92 -1.69 -8.18
C PRO A 103 -10.77 -0.44 -8.38
N SER A 104 -11.58 -0.44 -9.44
CA SER A 104 -12.44 0.70 -9.81
C SER A 104 -13.36 1.18 -8.69
N SER A 105 -13.85 0.27 -7.84
CA SER A 105 -14.70 0.60 -6.69
C SER A 105 -14.04 1.47 -5.63
N TYR A 106 -12.71 1.52 -5.60
CA TYR A 106 -11.94 2.38 -4.68
C TYR A 106 -11.44 3.66 -5.35
N VAL A 107 -11.52 3.76 -6.68
CA VAL A 107 -11.09 4.94 -7.44
C VAL A 107 -12.23 5.94 -7.48
N ILE A 108 -12.33 6.74 -6.43
CA ILE A 108 -13.37 7.73 -6.23
C ILE A 108 -12.71 9.11 -6.14
N SER A 109 -13.29 10.09 -6.85
CA SER A 109 -12.85 11.49 -6.77
C SER A 109 -13.03 12.02 -5.33
N PRO A 110 -12.09 12.80 -4.77
CA PRO A 110 -11.06 13.55 -5.50
C PRO A 110 -9.69 12.85 -5.53
N TYR A 111 -9.43 11.84 -4.70
CA TYR A 111 -8.16 11.13 -4.69
C TYR A 111 -8.29 9.74 -4.05
N ILE A 112 -7.32 8.91 -4.35
CA ILE A 112 -7.02 7.69 -3.58
C ILE A 112 -5.73 7.90 -2.79
N GLU A 113 -5.66 7.32 -1.61
CA GLU A 113 -4.47 7.28 -0.77
C GLU A 113 -3.81 5.92 -0.89
N VAL A 114 -2.50 5.91 -1.15
CA VAL A 114 -1.74 4.68 -1.33
C VAL A 114 -0.42 4.72 -0.58
N TYR A 115 0.05 3.57 -0.12
CA TYR A 115 1.42 3.38 0.31
C TYR A 115 1.92 1.99 -0.07
N VAL A 116 3.23 1.85 -0.20
CA VAL A 116 3.87 0.59 -0.58
C VAL A 116 4.60 0.02 0.63
N ARG A 117 4.48 -1.28 0.85
CA ARG A 117 5.25 -2.05 1.83
C ARG A 117 6.06 -3.11 1.12
N LEU A 118 7.34 -3.11 1.36
CA LEU A 118 8.28 -4.09 0.85
C LEU A 118 8.70 -5.02 1.99
N MET A 119 8.64 -6.30 1.76
CA MET A 119 9.28 -7.30 2.60
C MET A 119 10.59 -7.70 1.94
N MET A 120 11.68 -7.58 2.67
CA MET A 120 13.00 -7.94 2.19
C MET A 120 13.26 -9.44 2.42
N ARG A 121 14.23 -10.00 1.71
CA ARG A 121 14.62 -11.41 1.85
C ARG A 121 15.25 -11.75 3.20
N ASP A 122 15.81 -10.76 3.87
CA ASP A 122 16.33 -10.86 5.23
C ASP A 122 15.25 -10.77 6.32
N GLY A 123 13.99 -10.54 5.92
CA GLY A 123 12.85 -10.37 6.81
C GLY A 123 12.62 -8.92 7.26
N SER A 124 13.48 -7.98 6.89
CA SER A 124 13.25 -6.57 7.17
C SER A 124 12.11 -6.00 6.31
N ILE A 125 11.49 -4.93 6.80
CA ILE A 125 10.35 -4.29 6.15
C ILE A 125 10.73 -2.85 5.85
N GLU A 126 10.46 -2.44 4.62
CA GLU A 126 10.51 -1.06 4.21
C GLU A 126 9.14 -0.59 3.74
N THR A 127 8.83 0.68 3.95
CA THR A 127 7.59 1.29 3.49
C THR A 127 7.88 2.56 2.70
N TYR A 128 7.00 2.89 1.79
CA TYR A 128 7.01 4.19 1.14
C TYR A 128 5.61 4.82 1.19
N PRO A 129 5.47 5.99 1.79
CA PRO A 129 6.52 6.75 2.49
C PRO A 129 7.15 5.98 3.65
N THR A 130 8.42 6.27 3.96
CA THR A 130 9.20 5.55 4.98
C THR A 130 8.72 5.84 6.41
N GLU A 131 8.13 7.00 6.61
CA GLU A 131 7.68 7.48 7.91
C GLU A 131 6.16 7.48 7.97
N ASN A 132 5.58 6.68 8.87
CA ASN A 132 4.15 6.56 9.12
C ASN A 132 3.29 6.51 7.84
N PRO A 133 3.45 5.49 7.00
CA PRO A 133 2.78 5.41 5.71
C PRO A 133 1.25 5.42 5.81
N THR A 134 0.69 4.96 6.91
CA THR A 134 -0.76 4.99 7.16
C THR A 134 -1.30 6.38 7.42
N GLU A 135 -0.47 7.25 8.02
CA GLU A 135 -0.83 8.65 8.33
C GLU A 135 -0.38 9.62 7.24
N ASN A 136 0.69 9.26 6.53
CA ASN A 136 1.28 10.05 5.44
C ASN A 136 1.28 9.29 4.10
N PRO A 137 0.15 8.74 3.64
CA PRO A 137 0.11 8.03 2.36
C PRO A 137 0.38 8.97 1.18
N VAL A 138 0.76 8.38 0.06
CA VAL A 138 0.80 9.09 -1.22
C VAL A 138 -0.63 9.30 -1.69
N ARG A 139 -0.96 10.50 -2.17
CA ARG A 139 -2.26 10.82 -2.75
C ARG A 139 -2.17 10.86 -4.27
N ILE A 140 -3.06 10.13 -4.91
CA ILE A 140 -3.22 10.10 -6.35
C ILE A 140 -4.53 10.79 -6.69
N SER A 141 -4.47 11.91 -7.39
CA SER A 141 -5.67 12.66 -7.80
C SER A 141 -6.52 11.84 -8.75
N VAL A 142 -7.81 11.76 -8.48
CA VAL A 142 -8.79 11.06 -9.31
C VAL A 142 -9.65 12.09 -10.04
N ARG A 143 -9.65 12.03 -11.37
CA ARG A 143 -10.50 12.88 -12.21
C ARG A 143 -11.86 12.23 -12.40
N ARG A 144 -12.89 13.04 -12.40
CA ARG A 144 -14.20 12.61 -12.90
C ARG A 144 -14.13 12.47 -14.40
N SER A 145 -14.74 11.42 -14.94
CA SER A 145 -14.92 11.28 -16.38
C SER A 145 -15.74 12.46 -16.91
N GLU A 146 -15.30 13.11 -17.96
CA GLU A 146 -16.01 14.30 -18.50
C GLU A 146 -17.43 13.98 -18.95
N SER A 147 -17.69 12.77 -19.43
CA SER A 147 -19.03 12.30 -19.79
C SER A 147 -19.89 11.94 -18.58
N GLU A 148 -19.31 11.67 -17.42
CA GLU A 148 -20.02 11.30 -16.18
C GLU A 148 -20.25 12.49 -15.24
N LYS A 149 -19.64 13.65 -15.51
CA LYS A 149 -19.91 14.86 -14.74
C LYS A 149 -21.35 15.37 -14.92
N ASP A 150 -21.85 15.25 -16.13
CA ASP A 150 -23.07 15.89 -16.54
C ASP A 150 -24.29 14.94 -16.47
N ILE A 151 -24.05 13.64 -16.50
CA ILE A 151 -25.06 12.60 -16.58
C ILE A 151 -24.74 11.50 -15.56
N LEU A 152 -25.63 11.29 -14.59
CA LEU A 152 -25.51 10.23 -13.59
C LEU A 152 -26.49 9.10 -13.89
N ILE A 153 -26.00 7.89 -14.07
CA ILE A 153 -26.82 6.69 -14.19
C ILE A 153 -27.47 6.40 -12.82
N ILE A 154 -28.78 6.27 -12.78
CA ILE A 154 -29.53 5.84 -11.58
C ILE A 154 -29.89 4.35 -11.71
N SER A 155 -30.27 3.90 -12.90
CA SER A 155 -30.66 2.51 -13.20
C SER A 155 -30.71 2.27 -14.71
N PRO A 156 -30.35 1.07 -15.24
CA PRO A 156 -29.51 0.06 -14.57
C PRO A 156 -28.07 0.53 -14.48
N ASP A 157 -27.35 0.04 -13.49
CA ASP A 157 -25.90 0.24 -13.42
C ASP A 157 -25.18 -0.42 -14.61
N ARG A 158 -23.97 0.01 -14.91
CA ARG A 158 -23.14 -0.63 -15.94
C ARG A 158 -22.96 -2.11 -15.65
N ASP A 159 -23.17 -2.93 -16.66
CA ASP A 159 -23.06 -4.40 -16.60
C ASP A 159 -24.00 -5.06 -15.58
N GLN A 160 -24.99 -4.32 -15.06
CA GLN A 160 -26.04 -4.84 -14.18
C GLN A 160 -26.86 -5.90 -14.92
N ARG A 161 -27.18 -6.97 -14.21
CA ARG A 161 -28.11 -8.02 -14.69
C ARG A 161 -29.47 -7.86 -14.02
N LEU A 162 -30.51 -7.77 -14.82
CA LEU A 162 -31.88 -7.59 -14.34
C LEU A 162 -32.86 -8.33 -15.24
N THR A 163 -34.07 -8.59 -14.71
CA THR A 163 -35.15 -9.14 -15.50
C THR A 163 -35.90 -8.03 -16.21
N VAL A 164 -36.62 -8.36 -17.28
CA VAL A 164 -37.42 -7.38 -18.06
C VAL A 164 -38.37 -6.61 -17.15
N ASP A 165 -39.01 -7.29 -16.19
CA ASP A 165 -39.98 -6.67 -15.26
C ASP A 165 -39.32 -5.62 -14.32
N ASN A 166 -38.04 -5.71 -14.12
CA ASN A 166 -37.26 -4.79 -13.30
C ASN A 166 -36.51 -3.74 -14.13
N LEU A 167 -36.69 -3.75 -15.45
CA LEU A 167 -36.03 -2.81 -16.36
C LEU A 167 -36.66 -1.42 -16.24
N MET A 168 -35.89 -0.52 -15.72
CA MET A 168 -36.17 0.91 -15.67
C MET A 168 -34.89 1.66 -15.97
N ILE A 169 -34.83 2.35 -17.08
CA ILE A 169 -33.71 3.23 -17.43
C ILE A 169 -33.99 4.59 -16.78
N ALA A 170 -33.15 4.96 -15.81
CA ALA A 170 -33.25 6.23 -15.12
C ALA A 170 -31.88 6.92 -15.06
N VAL A 171 -31.87 8.20 -15.42
CA VAL A 171 -30.66 9.00 -15.50
C VAL A 171 -30.90 10.37 -14.89
N SER A 172 -29.98 10.85 -14.07
CA SER A 172 -30.02 12.19 -13.50
C SER A 172 -29.12 13.16 -14.29
N MET A 173 -29.68 14.31 -14.59
CA MET A 173 -29.03 15.45 -15.23
C MET A 173 -28.76 16.59 -14.22
N LEU A 174 -28.66 16.23 -12.92
CA LEU A 174 -28.45 17.18 -11.82
C LEU A 174 -27.22 18.04 -12.01
N PHE A 175 -26.18 17.45 -12.56
CA PHE A 175 -24.87 18.08 -12.75
C PHE A 175 -24.66 18.59 -14.18
N ALA A 176 -25.68 18.46 -15.05
CA ALA A 176 -25.56 18.96 -16.41
C ALA A 176 -25.34 20.49 -16.45
N PRO A 177 -24.58 21.00 -17.43
CA PRO A 177 -24.37 22.43 -17.61
C PRO A 177 -25.68 23.20 -17.65
N LYS A 178 -25.69 24.42 -17.13
CA LYS A 178 -26.90 25.28 -17.16
C LYS A 178 -27.37 25.61 -18.55
N SER A 179 -26.53 25.49 -19.57
CA SER A 179 -26.85 25.67 -20.97
C SER A 179 -27.70 24.54 -21.58
N VAL A 180 -27.79 23.39 -20.89
CA VAL A 180 -28.56 22.22 -21.35
C VAL A 180 -30.05 22.50 -21.26
N GLU A 181 -30.74 22.33 -22.37
CA GLU A 181 -32.19 22.40 -22.45
C GLU A 181 -32.78 21.00 -22.23
N ARG A 182 -33.25 20.77 -21.02
CA ARG A 182 -33.67 19.44 -20.55
C ARG A 182 -34.80 18.83 -21.37
N GLN A 183 -35.66 19.64 -21.96
CA GLN A 183 -36.74 19.17 -22.83
C GLN A 183 -36.24 18.65 -24.18
N LYS A 184 -35.00 18.96 -24.57
CA LYS A 184 -34.36 18.46 -25.79
C LYS A 184 -33.50 17.22 -25.53
N THR A 185 -33.49 16.70 -24.30
CA THR A 185 -32.79 15.47 -23.97
C THR A 185 -33.36 14.31 -24.76
N GLN A 186 -32.49 13.52 -25.37
CA GLN A 186 -32.86 12.30 -26.11
C GLN A 186 -32.35 11.06 -25.35
N LEU A 187 -33.19 10.04 -25.30
CA LEU A 187 -32.90 8.74 -24.73
C LEU A 187 -33.04 7.67 -25.81
N TYR A 188 -31.98 6.87 -25.93
CA TYR A 188 -31.99 5.72 -26.86
C TYR A 188 -31.85 4.42 -26.07
N PHE A 189 -32.59 3.42 -26.50
CA PHE A 189 -32.51 2.05 -26.03
C PHE A 189 -32.26 1.13 -27.22
N ASP A 190 -31.14 0.41 -27.24
CA ASP A 190 -30.64 -0.41 -28.35
C ASP A 190 -30.61 0.34 -29.70
N GLY A 191 -30.24 1.60 -29.63
CA GLY A 191 -30.17 2.47 -30.80
C GLY A 191 -31.51 3.06 -31.27
N LEU A 192 -32.64 2.65 -30.70
CA LEU A 192 -33.98 3.22 -30.97
C LEU A 192 -34.23 4.44 -30.08
N ASP A 193 -34.71 5.52 -30.65
CA ASP A 193 -35.11 6.71 -29.90
C ASP A 193 -36.42 6.42 -29.13
N VAL A 194 -36.32 6.36 -27.81
CA VAL A 194 -37.42 6.12 -26.89
C VAL A 194 -37.82 7.37 -26.10
N THR A 195 -37.37 8.53 -26.54
CA THR A 195 -37.54 9.81 -25.85
C THR A 195 -39.03 10.17 -25.68
N SER A 196 -39.87 9.85 -26.65
CA SER A 196 -41.30 10.11 -26.58
C SER A 196 -42.05 9.32 -25.51
N ASP A 197 -41.51 8.16 -25.15
CA ASP A 197 -42.04 7.27 -24.10
C ASP A 197 -41.38 7.46 -22.74
N ALA A 198 -40.33 8.27 -22.70
CA ALA A 198 -39.62 8.61 -21.47
C ALA A 198 -40.30 9.79 -20.76
N VAL A 199 -40.27 9.75 -19.44
CA VAL A 199 -40.76 10.84 -18.59
C VAL A 199 -39.58 11.69 -18.13
N VAL A 200 -39.56 12.95 -18.56
CA VAL A 200 -38.61 13.94 -18.07
C VAL A 200 -39.25 14.70 -16.91
N SER A 201 -38.78 14.47 -15.70
CA SER A 201 -39.27 15.13 -14.48
C SER A 201 -38.12 15.87 -13.78
N GLY A 202 -38.16 17.20 -13.87
CA GLY A 202 -37.13 18.06 -13.27
C GLY A 202 -35.74 17.81 -13.84
N GLN A 203 -34.92 17.07 -13.11
CA GLN A 203 -33.52 16.76 -13.46
C GLN A 203 -33.28 15.28 -13.74
N VAL A 204 -34.36 14.50 -13.89
CA VAL A 204 -34.27 13.05 -14.11
C VAL A 204 -35.07 12.70 -15.36
N ILE A 205 -34.51 11.85 -16.22
CA ILE A 205 -35.24 11.18 -17.30
C ILE A 205 -35.44 9.71 -16.91
N VAL A 206 -36.65 9.21 -17.02
CA VAL A 206 -37.02 7.84 -16.70
C VAL A 206 -37.76 7.20 -17.85
N TYR A 207 -37.36 6.02 -18.24
CA TYR A 207 -38.02 5.20 -19.24
C TYR A 207 -38.22 3.79 -18.72
N SER A 208 -39.44 3.27 -18.88
CA SER A 208 -39.80 1.87 -18.62
C SER A 208 -40.28 1.21 -19.90
N PRO A 209 -39.70 0.12 -20.35
CA PRO A 209 -39.95 -0.45 -21.67
C PRO A 209 -41.28 -1.23 -21.79
N THR A 210 -42.27 -0.95 -20.95
CA THR A 210 -43.59 -1.59 -21.01
C THR A 210 -44.35 -1.33 -22.32
N LYS A 211 -43.89 -0.36 -23.12
CA LYS A 211 -44.46 0.01 -24.44
C LYS A 211 -43.47 -0.18 -25.57
N PHE A 212 -42.42 -0.96 -25.37
CA PHE A 212 -41.42 -1.17 -26.43
C PHE A 212 -42.04 -1.90 -27.63
N PRO A 213 -41.79 -1.46 -28.89
CA PRO A 213 -42.43 -2.02 -30.08
C PRO A 213 -42.18 -3.51 -30.31
N VAL A 214 -41.13 -4.04 -29.74
CA VAL A 214 -40.74 -5.46 -29.80
C VAL A 214 -40.46 -5.95 -28.37
N PRO A 215 -40.89 -7.17 -27.97
CA PRO A 215 -40.56 -7.71 -26.67
C PRO A 215 -39.06 -7.64 -26.45
N VAL A 216 -38.64 -7.08 -25.31
CA VAL A 216 -37.24 -6.98 -24.95
C VAL A 216 -36.66 -8.39 -24.76
N SER A 217 -35.70 -8.76 -25.61
CA SER A 217 -35.07 -10.06 -25.57
C SER A 217 -34.08 -10.17 -24.39
N GLY A 218 -33.70 -11.39 -24.02
CA GLY A 218 -32.54 -11.60 -23.15
C GLY A 218 -31.22 -11.30 -23.88
N GLY A 219 -30.28 -10.72 -23.19
CA GLY A 219 -28.95 -10.42 -23.76
C GLY A 219 -28.37 -9.07 -23.28
N VAL A 220 -27.31 -8.65 -23.95
CA VAL A 220 -26.70 -7.32 -23.74
C VAL A 220 -27.55 -6.27 -24.38
N HIS A 221 -27.89 -5.25 -23.64
CA HIS A 221 -28.65 -4.08 -24.11
C HIS A 221 -27.84 -2.81 -23.88
N THR A 222 -28.13 -1.79 -24.66
CA THR A 222 -27.43 -0.51 -24.62
C THR A 222 -28.40 0.61 -24.35
N ALA A 223 -28.13 1.45 -23.36
CA ALA A 223 -28.83 2.72 -23.19
C ALA A 223 -27.89 3.88 -23.51
N LYS A 224 -28.42 4.94 -24.11
CA LYS A 224 -27.68 6.15 -24.44
C LYS A 224 -28.54 7.39 -24.20
N VAL A 225 -27.94 8.35 -23.49
CA VAL A 225 -28.55 9.67 -23.29
C VAL A 225 -27.73 10.74 -24.00
N VAL A 226 -28.42 11.66 -24.68
CA VAL A 226 -27.79 12.80 -25.34
C VAL A 226 -28.45 14.08 -24.84
N LEU A 227 -27.64 14.98 -24.32
CA LEU A 227 -28.06 16.31 -23.86
C LEU A 227 -27.74 17.36 -24.92
N TYR A 228 -28.69 18.25 -25.18
CA TYR A 228 -28.52 19.36 -26.12
C TYR A 228 -28.65 20.70 -25.40
N ASP A 229 -27.95 21.70 -25.90
CA ASP A 229 -28.09 23.07 -25.45
C ASP A 229 -29.27 23.78 -26.13
N SER A 230 -29.50 25.05 -25.79
CA SER A 230 -30.56 25.86 -26.37
C SER A 230 -30.40 26.08 -27.88
N SER A 231 -29.18 26.02 -28.40
CA SER A 231 -28.87 26.15 -29.84
C SER A 231 -29.11 24.86 -30.63
N GLY A 232 -29.32 23.74 -29.93
CA GLY A 232 -29.41 22.41 -30.50
C GLY A 232 -28.06 21.72 -30.71
N ALA A 233 -26.97 22.31 -30.22
CA ALA A 233 -25.69 21.65 -30.23
C ALA A 233 -25.62 20.60 -29.11
N ARG A 234 -24.93 19.49 -29.39
CA ARG A 234 -24.76 18.41 -28.42
C ARG A 234 -23.83 18.86 -27.26
N ALA A 235 -24.40 18.95 -26.06
CA ALA A 235 -23.67 19.37 -24.86
C ALA A 235 -22.97 18.22 -24.15
N ALA A 236 -23.64 17.06 -24.03
CA ALA A 236 -23.04 15.84 -23.41
C ALA A 236 -23.75 14.58 -23.94
N SER A 237 -23.14 13.45 -23.85
CA SER A 237 -23.78 12.14 -24.03
C SER A 237 -23.09 11.05 -23.24
N LEU A 238 -23.89 10.09 -22.79
CA LEU A 238 -23.44 8.92 -22.08
C LEU A 238 -24.10 7.67 -22.67
N GLU A 239 -23.28 6.64 -22.89
CA GLU A 239 -23.73 5.35 -23.38
C GLU A 239 -23.17 4.25 -22.47
N TRP A 240 -24.01 3.27 -22.08
CA TRP A 240 -23.61 2.16 -21.23
C TRP A 240 -24.35 0.89 -21.57
N HIS A 241 -23.81 -0.24 -21.14
CA HIS A 241 -24.36 -1.57 -21.36
C HIS A 241 -24.86 -2.19 -20.07
N PHE A 242 -25.86 -3.05 -20.18
CA PHE A 242 -26.40 -3.87 -19.10
C PHE A 242 -27.02 -5.15 -19.68
N TYR A 243 -27.33 -6.13 -18.81
CA TYR A 243 -27.82 -7.43 -19.20
C TYR A 243 -29.26 -7.66 -18.80
N ILE A 244 -30.13 -8.12 -19.75
CA ILE A 244 -31.48 -8.53 -19.48
C ILE A 244 -31.57 -10.05 -19.50
N ILE A 245 -32.14 -10.62 -18.43
CA ILE A 245 -32.40 -12.04 -18.28
C ILE A 245 -33.80 -12.32 -18.84
N ALA A 246 -33.93 -13.16 -19.89
CA ALA A 246 -35.23 -13.49 -20.50
C ALA A 246 -36.12 -14.28 -19.55
N LEU A 247 -37.42 -13.87 -19.46
CA LEU A 247 -38.45 -14.66 -18.76
C LEU A 247 -38.71 -15.95 -19.52
N GLY A 248 -38.34 -17.10 -18.91
CA GLY A 248 -38.65 -18.43 -19.44
C GLY A 248 -37.47 -19.31 -19.84
N GLU A 249 -36.25 -18.82 -19.86
CA GLU A 249 -35.10 -19.71 -19.76
C GLU A 249 -35.09 -20.31 -18.37
N ASN A 250 -35.37 -21.61 -18.28
CA ASN A 250 -35.02 -22.41 -17.11
C ASN A 250 -33.66 -21.93 -16.65
N GLN A 251 -33.55 -21.41 -15.43
CA GLN A 251 -32.32 -20.97 -14.82
C GLN A 251 -31.37 -22.18 -14.74
N ARG A 252 -30.80 -22.56 -15.88
CA ARG A 252 -29.52 -23.26 -15.80
C ARG A 252 -28.61 -22.22 -15.17
N PRO A 253 -28.03 -22.53 -14.00
CA PRO A 253 -27.12 -21.61 -13.36
C PRO A 253 -26.08 -21.23 -14.40
N SER A 254 -26.15 -20.03 -14.93
CA SER A 254 -25.21 -19.56 -15.94
C SER A 254 -23.84 -19.53 -15.29
N PHE A 255 -23.00 -20.46 -15.66
CA PHE A 255 -21.62 -20.45 -15.23
C PHE A 255 -20.91 -19.38 -16.07
N SER A 256 -20.51 -18.30 -15.46
CA SER A 256 -19.63 -17.31 -16.07
C SER A 256 -18.24 -17.48 -15.50
N TYR A 257 -17.26 -17.40 -16.35
CA TYR A 257 -15.86 -17.43 -15.95
C TYR A 257 -15.12 -16.26 -16.57
N GLN A 258 -14.11 -15.83 -15.87
CA GLN A 258 -13.15 -14.84 -16.33
C GLN A 258 -11.79 -15.21 -15.75
N GLY A 259 -10.75 -14.84 -16.44
CA GLY A 259 -9.42 -15.11 -15.92
C GLY A 259 -8.36 -14.28 -16.60
N SER A 260 -7.21 -14.24 -15.97
CA SER A 260 -6.00 -13.68 -16.57
C SER A 260 -4.84 -14.64 -16.37
N GLY A 261 -4.03 -14.77 -17.38
CA GLY A 261 -2.79 -15.52 -17.36
C GLY A 261 -1.62 -14.61 -17.78
N LYS A 262 -0.52 -14.69 -17.06
CA LYS A 262 0.71 -13.95 -17.39
C LYS A 262 1.89 -14.89 -17.28
N ILE A 263 2.75 -14.89 -18.28
CA ILE A 263 4.06 -15.56 -18.25
C ILE A 263 5.09 -14.50 -18.52
N GLU A 264 6.07 -14.40 -17.66
CA GLU A 264 7.17 -13.44 -17.74
C GLU A 264 8.51 -14.17 -17.74
N LEU A 265 9.31 -13.88 -18.74
CA LEU A 265 10.70 -14.32 -18.85
C LEU A 265 11.56 -13.07 -18.78
N SER A 266 12.41 -12.95 -17.78
CA SER A 266 13.27 -11.80 -17.63
C SER A 266 14.73 -12.20 -17.38
N ASN A 267 15.64 -11.38 -17.88
CA ASN A 267 17.06 -11.49 -17.65
C ASN A 267 17.61 -10.16 -17.16
N GLU A 268 18.33 -10.21 -16.06
CA GLU A 268 19.07 -9.08 -15.52
C GLU A 268 20.56 -9.37 -15.60
N THR A 269 21.29 -8.54 -16.33
CA THR A 269 22.74 -8.55 -16.33
C THR A 269 23.22 -7.29 -15.66
N ILE A 270 23.68 -7.40 -14.41
CA ILE A 270 24.12 -6.30 -13.56
C ILE A 270 25.61 -6.51 -13.25
N SER A 271 26.43 -5.53 -13.57
CA SER A 271 27.90 -5.60 -13.37
C SER A 271 28.53 -6.88 -13.95
N GLY A 272 28.01 -7.35 -15.09
CA GLY A 272 28.49 -8.56 -15.78
C GLY A 272 27.95 -9.88 -15.24
N VAL A 273 27.14 -9.87 -14.18
CA VAL A 273 26.47 -11.07 -13.66
C VAL A 273 25.06 -11.15 -14.24
N SER A 274 24.78 -12.23 -14.96
CA SER A 274 23.47 -12.47 -15.58
C SER A 274 22.62 -13.40 -14.73
N THR A 275 21.41 -12.98 -14.43
CA THR A 275 20.44 -13.75 -13.65
C THR A 275 19.10 -13.82 -14.40
N TRP A 276 18.53 -15.02 -14.46
CA TRP A 276 17.23 -15.24 -15.08
C TRP A 276 16.14 -15.38 -14.03
N TYR A 277 15.04 -14.66 -14.25
CA TYR A 277 13.82 -14.72 -13.46
C TYR A 277 12.66 -15.10 -14.36
N ASN A 278 11.96 -16.16 -14.02
CA ASN A 278 10.79 -16.62 -14.76
C ASN A 278 9.62 -16.64 -13.79
N ARG A 279 8.50 -16.08 -14.23
CA ARG A 279 7.27 -16.00 -13.41
C ARG A 279 6.08 -16.45 -14.23
N GLY A 280 5.12 -17.09 -13.55
CA GLY A 280 3.84 -17.44 -14.11
C GLY A 280 2.74 -17.07 -13.14
N ASP A 281 1.76 -16.31 -13.60
CA ASP A 281 0.59 -15.90 -12.83
C ASP A 281 -0.65 -16.38 -13.55
N LEU A 282 -1.59 -16.96 -12.80
CA LEU A 282 -2.89 -17.36 -13.28
C LEU A 282 -3.94 -16.98 -12.25
N ASN A 283 -4.89 -16.15 -12.66
CA ASN A 283 -6.06 -15.80 -11.87
C ASN A 283 -7.31 -16.27 -12.61
N LEU A 284 -8.07 -17.12 -11.98
CA LEU A 284 -9.35 -17.62 -12.48
C LEU A 284 -10.45 -17.18 -11.54
N GLY A 285 -11.52 -16.66 -12.08
CA GLY A 285 -12.72 -16.32 -11.34
C GLY A 285 -13.95 -16.80 -12.10
N GLY A 286 -15.00 -17.15 -11.38
CA GLY A 286 -16.26 -17.53 -12.01
C GLY A 286 -17.42 -17.48 -11.03
N THR A 287 -18.59 -17.31 -11.59
CA THR A 287 -19.85 -17.37 -10.84
C THR A 287 -20.71 -18.47 -11.41
N GLY A 288 -21.26 -19.30 -10.54
CA GLY A 288 -22.16 -20.39 -10.94
C GLY A 288 -22.75 -21.06 -9.71
N PHE A 289 -23.92 -21.66 -9.85
CA PHE A 289 -24.61 -22.35 -8.74
C PHE A 289 -24.85 -21.46 -7.50
N GLY A 290 -24.94 -20.13 -7.67
CA GLY A 290 -25.07 -19.19 -6.57
C GLY A 290 -23.77 -18.99 -5.76
N MET A 291 -22.62 -19.39 -6.30
CA MET A 291 -21.30 -19.27 -5.70
C MET A 291 -20.36 -18.45 -6.59
N ASN A 292 -19.51 -17.67 -5.98
CA ASN A 292 -18.31 -17.12 -6.60
C ASN A 292 -17.15 -18.05 -6.26
N MET A 293 -16.38 -18.46 -7.25
CA MET A 293 -15.24 -19.37 -7.08
C MET A 293 -14.07 -18.92 -7.93
N GLY A 294 -12.88 -19.30 -7.53
CA GLY A 294 -11.71 -19.01 -8.35
C GLY A 294 -10.45 -19.66 -7.83
N ALA A 295 -9.38 -19.46 -8.60
CA ALA A 295 -8.06 -19.95 -8.31
C ALA A 295 -7.01 -18.88 -8.60
N ILE A 296 -5.99 -18.84 -7.77
CA ILE A 296 -4.81 -17.98 -7.93
C ILE A 296 -3.59 -18.88 -7.89
N VAL A 297 -2.75 -18.76 -8.92
CA VAL A 297 -1.47 -19.48 -9.00
C VAL A 297 -0.40 -18.47 -9.32
N HIS A 298 0.65 -18.45 -8.52
CA HIS A 298 1.87 -17.70 -8.76
C HIS A 298 3.05 -18.65 -8.58
N ILE A 299 3.85 -18.79 -9.60
CA ILE A 299 5.06 -19.62 -9.60
C ILE A 299 6.26 -18.79 -10.05
N THR A 300 7.41 -19.01 -9.43
CA THR A 300 8.63 -18.28 -9.78
C THR A 300 9.87 -19.16 -9.73
N SER A 301 10.84 -18.88 -10.60
CA SER A 301 12.16 -19.52 -10.56
C SER A 301 12.97 -19.16 -9.30
N GLU A 302 12.52 -18.16 -8.55
CA GLU A 302 13.11 -17.74 -7.28
C GLU A 302 12.72 -18.65 -6.10
N GLU A 303 11.73 -19.55 -6.27
CA GLU A 303 11.37 -20.55 -5.26
C GLU A 303 12.57 -21.45 -4.95
N LYS A 304 12.96 -21.47 -3.68
CA LYS A 304 14.08 -22.28 -3.19
C LYS A 304 13.71 -22.94 -1.88
N SER A 305 14.13 -24.19 -1.69
CA SER A 305 13.84 -24.95 -0.45
C SER A 305 14.47 -24.36 0.81
N TYR A 306 15.55 -23.60 0.67
CA TYR A 306 16.28 -22.96 1.76
C TYR A 306 15.85 -21.51 2.02
N ARG A 307 14.71 -21.08 1.47
CA ARG A 307 14.09 -19.77 1.68
C ARG A 307 12.61 -19.92 2.02
N GLN A 308 12.01 -18.86 2.55
CA GLN A 308 10.56 -18.82 2.71
C GLN A 308 9.87 -18.89 1.35
N PRO A 309 8.69 -19.57 1.25
CA PRO A 309 8.04 -19.84 -0.01
C PRO A 309 7.74 -18.58 -0.81
N GLN A 310 8.10 -18.57 -2.08
CA GLN A 310 7.77 -17.54 -3.06
C GLN A 310 6.54 -17.92 -3.89
N ASP A 311 6.42 -19.21 -4.25
CA ASP A 311 5.24 -19.71 -4.95
C ASP A 311 3.98 -19.58 -4.11
N ARG A 312 2.84 -19.32 -4.75
CA ARG A 312 1.54 -19.14 -4.11
C ARG A 312 0.46 -19.86 -4.86
N PHE A 313 -0.39 -20.52 -4.11
CA PHE A 313 -1.51 -21.28 -4.64
C PHE A 313 -2.74 -21.01 -3.78
N GLY A 314 -3.82 -20.56 -4.39
CA GLY A 314 -5.07 -20.28 -3.70
C GLY A 314 -6.27 -20.76 -4.48
N LEU A 315 -7.21 -21.38 -3.78
CA LEU A 315 -8.55 -21.66 -4.27
C LEU A 315 -9.54 -20.95 -3.35
N TYR A 316 -10.56 -20.33 -3.91
CA TYR A 316 -11.62 -19.74 -3.12
C TYR A 316 -12.99 -20.08 -3.65
N ALA A 317 -13.94 -20.23 -2.73
CA ALA A 317 -15.35 -20.35 -3.02
C ALA A 317 -16.15 -19.53 -2.01
N SER A 318 -17.13 -18.80 -2.45
CA SER A 318 -17.96 -17.98 -1.57
C SER A 318 -19.40 -17.90 -2.03
N THR A 319 -20.30 -17.95 -1.05
CA THR A 319 -21.72 -17.67 -1.16
C THR A 319 -22.06 -16.45 -0.28
N SER A 320 -23.33 -16.09 -0.16
CA SER A 320 -23.75 -15.01 0.76
C SER A 320 -23.49 -15.34 2.24
N TRP A 321 -23.43 -16.62 2.61
CA TRP A 321 -23.31 -17.08 4.00
C TRP A 321 -22.02 -17.85 4.31
N LEU A 322 -21.29 -18.33 3.30
CA LEU A 322 -20.04 -19.09 3.44
C LEU A 322 -18.98 -18.55 2.50
N SER A 323 -17.78 -18.34 3.03
CA SER A 323 -16.58 -18.06 2.23
C SER A 323 -15.47 -19.01 2.70
N LEU A 324 -14.83 -19.70 1.77
CA LEU A 324 -13.75 -20.65 2.01
C LEU A 324 -12.58 -20.34 1.11
N LYS A 325 -11.36 -20.35 1.66
CA LYS A 325 -10.10 -20.22 0.93
C LYS A 325 -9.19 -21.40 1.32
N LEU A 326 -8.60 -22.05 0.33
CA LEU A 326 -7.63 -23.11 0.46
C LEU A 326 -6.31 -22.67 -0.18
N GLY A 327 -5.18 -22.98 0.46
CA GLY A 327 -3.86 -22.57 0.00
C GLY A 327 -3.37 -21.30 0.66
N ASP A 328 -2.73 -20.42 -0.07
CA ASP A 328 -2.18 -19.17 0.46
C ASP A 328 -3.28 -18.11 0.61
N GLY A 329 -3.42 -17.56 1.79
CA GLY A 329 -4.40 -16.52 2.11
C GLY A 329 -3.87 -15.55 3.15
N TYR A 330 -4.54 -14.40 3.27
CA TYR A 330 -4.23 -13.36 4.25
C TYR A 330 -5.48 -13.10 5.09
N PRO A 331 -5.81 -13.99 6.05
CA PRO A 331 -6.95 -13.79 6.91
C PRO A 331 -6.73 -12.56 7.81
N ALA A 332 -7.77 -11.74 7.96
CA ALA A 332 -7.77 -10.56 8.81
C ALA A 332 -8.98 -10.64 9.74
N PHE A 333 -8.73 -10.90 11.02
CA PHE A 333 -9.78 -11.03 12.03
C PHE A 333 -9.87 -9.81 12.94
N SER A 334 -8.73 -9.34 13.40
CA SER A 334 -8.57 -8.28 14.37
C SER A 334 -7.27 -7.55 14.11
N PRO A 335 -7.25 -6.21 14.06
CA PRO A 335 -6.03 -5.42 13.88
C PRO A 335 -4.91 -5.73 14.86
N LEU A 336 -5.24 -6.05 16.12
CA LEU A 336 -4.24 -6.39 17.14
C LEU A 336 -3.75 -7.83 17.02
N ILE A 337 -4.61 -8.78 16.63
CA ILE A 337 -4.33 -10.21 16.78
C ILE A 337 -3.90 -10.87 15.46
N MET A 338 -4.65 -10.63 14.39
CA MET A 338 -4.40 -11.28 13.10
C MET A 338 -4.76 -10.35 11.95
N ASN A 339 -3.73 -9.80 11.32
CA ASN A 339 -3.91 -8.90 10.18
C ASN A 339 -2.68 -8.92 9.26
N GLY A 340 -2.90 -9.31 8.01
CA GLY A 340 -1.88 -9.21 6.95
C GLY A 340 -0.79 -10.28 6.96
N LEU A 341 -0.91 -11.31 7.79
CA LEU A 341 0.01 -12.46 7.75
C LEU A 341 -0.48 -13.49 6.73
N ARG A 342 0.46 -14.00 5.92
CA ARG A 342 0.17 -15.11 5.01
C ARG A 342 0.02 -16.43 5.79
N VAL A 343 -1.08 -17.13 5.53
CA VAL A 343 -1.34 -18.48 6.03
C VAL A 343 -1.50 -19.40 4.84
N ARG A 344 -0.67 -20.43 4.75
CA ARG A 344 -0.78 -21.50 3.77
C ARG A 344 -1.57 -22.65 4.40
N GLY A 345 -2.83 -22.78 4.06
CA GLY A 345 -3.72 -23.77 4.67
C GLY A 345 -5.16 -23.55 4.29
N VAL A 346 -6.03 -23.40 5.28
CA VAL A 346 -7.45 -23.16 5.08
C VAL A 346 -7.88 -21.95 5.92
N SER A 347 -8.71 -21.11 5.33
CA SER A 347 -9.40 -20.04 6.04
C SER A 347 -10.83 -19.89 5.51
N GLY A 348 -11.73 -19.43 6.37
CA GLY A 348 -13.12 -19.28 5.97
C GLY A 348 -13.92 -18.40 6.91
N ARG A 349 -15.09 -17.99 6.42
CA ARG A 349 -16.10 -17.24 7.15
C ARG A 349 -17.44 -17.89 6.93
N LEU A 350 -18.14 -18.13 8.03
CA LEU A 350 -19.52 -18.56 8.07
C LEU A 350 -20.37 -17.39 8.63
N SER A 351 -21.45 -17.00 7.95
CA SER A 351 -22.33 -15.91 8.35
C SER A 351 -23.77 -16.43 8.47
N LEU A 352 -24.27 -16.53 9.68
CA LEU A 352 -25.60 -17.05 10.01
C LEU A 352 -26.46 -15.96 10.67
N GLY A 353 -26.90 -15.00 9.85
CA GLY A 353 -27.68 -13.87 10.37
C GLY A 353 -26.87 -13.01 11.34
N PHE A 354 -27.24 -13.04 12.63
CA PHE A 354 -26.56 -12.29 13.67
C PHE A 354 -25.23 -12.90 14.13
N PHE A 355 -24.97 -14.17 13.80
CA PHE A 355 -23.74 -14.87 14.19
C PHE A 355 -22.81 -15.04 13.01
N LYS A 356 -21.53 -14.72 13.21
CA LYS A 356 -20.46 -14.98 12.26
C LYS A 356 -19.33 -15.75 12.92
N LEU A 357 -18.74 -16.66 12.18
CA LEU A 357 -17.56 -17.42 12.59
C LEU A 357 -16.49 -17.30 11.53
N GLU A 358 -15.35 -16.75 11.87
CA GLU A 358 -14.15 -16.73 11.03
C GLU A 358 -13.14 -17.72 11.62
N ALA A 359 -12.46 -18.46 10.76
CA ALA A 359 -11.45 -19.41 11.19
C ALA A 359 -10.31 -19.49 10.16
N ALA A 360 -9.10 -19.75 10.65
CA ALA A 360 -7.92 -19.99 9.81
C ALA A 360 -7.01 -21.01 10.47
N TYR A 361 -6.47 -21.92 9.65
CA TYR A 361 -5.48 -22.90 10.06
C TYR A 361 -4.47 -23.13 8.95
N GLY A 362 -3.18 -23.10 9.27
CA GLY A 362 -2.15 -23.41 8.30
C GLY A 362 -0.74 -23.02 8.74
N GLN A 363 0.17 -23.19 7.83
CA GLN A 363 1.58 -22.86 7.99
C GLN A 363 1.81 -21.38 7.69
N THR A 364 2.51 -20.71 8.58
CA THR A 364 2.91 -19.30 8.41
C THR A 364 4.39 -19.12 8.09
N VAL A 365 5.22 -20.07 8.51
CA VAL A 365 6.67 -20.11 8.28
C VAL A 365 7.05 -21.51 7.83
N ARG A 366 7.82 -21.62 6.73
CA ARG A 366 8.40 -22.88 6.27
C ARG A 366 9.60 -23.25 7.16
N GLY A 367 9.72 -24.54 7.49
CA GLY A 367 10.93 -25.07 8.12
C GLY A 367 12.12 -25.04 7.17
N ILE A 368 13.23 -24.47 7.63
CA ILE A 368 14.50 -24.40 6.90
C ILE A 368 15.57 -24.91 7.82
N ASN A 369 16.26 -25.97 7.45
CA ASN A 369 17.33 -26.56 8.26
C ASN A 369 18.49 -25.57 8.43
N GLY A 370 19.06 -25.55 9.61
CA GLY A 370 20.32 -24.87 9.87
C GLY A 370 21.52 -25.55 9.22
N GLN A 371 22.63 -24.90 9.21
CA GLN A 371 23.88 -25.34 8.60
C GLN A 371 25.04 -25.25 9.59
N TYR A 372 25.87 -26.26 9.56
CA TYR A 372 27.19 -26.20 10.19
C TYR A 372 28.14 -25.50 9.24
N LEU A 373 28.76 -24.40 9.69
CA LEU A 373 29.65 -23.59 8.85
C LEU A 373 31.08 -24.07 8.93
N ASP A 374 31.67 -24.11 10.15
CA ASP A 374 33.03 -24.53 10.39
C ASP A 374 33.24 -25.00 11.86
N THR A 375 34.38 -25.60 12.13
CA THR A 375 34.75 -26.00 13.45
C THR A 375 36.00 -25.21 13.87
N LEU A 376 35.87 -24.45 14.94
CA LEU A 376 36.97 -23.67 15.51
C LEU A 376 37.58 -24.41 16.69
N VAL A 377 38.88 -24.69 16.62
CA VAL A 377 39.64 -25.25 17.72
C VAL A 377 40.43 -24.12 18.37
N VAL A 378 40.16 -23.86 19.63
CA VAL A 378 40.83 -22.84 20.42
C VAL A 378 41.93 -23.53 21.28
N ALA A 379 43.11 -22.96 21.28
CA ALA A 379 44.22 -23.53 22.08
C ALA A 379 43.88 -23.61 23.59
N PRO A 380 44.13 -24.74 24.24
CA PRO A 380 43.88 -24.88 25.67
C PRO A 380 44.61 -23.77 26.44
N GLY A 381 43.90 -23.08 27.33
CA GLY A 381 44.48 -22.02 28.15
C GLY A 381 44.50 -20.62 27.53
N SER A 382 43.98 -20.42 26.31
CA SER A 382 43.92 -19.09 25.64
C SER A 382 42.99 -18.11 26.33
N GLY A 383 42.11 -18.53 27.24
CA GLY A 383 41.13 -17.71 27.92
C GLY A 383 40.04 -17.13 26.96
N LEU A 384 40.06 -17.49 25.68
CA LEU A 384 39.12 -17.05 24.67
C LEU A 384 37.79 -17.78 24.88
N GLN A 385 36.84 -17.12 25.43
CA GLN A 385 35.46 -17.58 25.44
C GLN A 385 34.75 -17.01 24.20
N LEU A 386 34.47 -17.88 23.23
CA LEU A 386 33.60 -17.52 22.10
C LEU A 386 32.16 -17.48 22.61
N THR A 387 31.75 -16.31 23.05
CA THR A 387 30.41 -16.03 23.55
C THR A 387 29.58 -15.41 22.42
N GLY A 388 29.16 -16.20 21.44
CA GLY A 388 28.24 -15.78 20.41
C GLY A 388 27.11 -16.78 20.29
N ALA A 389 25.88 -16.31 20.03
CA ALA A 389 24.71 -17.16 19.86
C ALA A 389 24.87 -18.22 18.75
N ASN A 390 25.87 -18.07 17.88
CA ASN A 390 26.11 -18.94 16.73
C ASN A 390 27.21 -20.00 16.98
N TYR A 391 27.75 -20.12 18.20
CA TYR A 391 28.76 -21.11 18.52
C TYR A 391 28.22 -22.18 19.48
N ILE A 392 28.26 -23.43 19.04
CA ILE A 392 27.97 -24.59 19.90
C ILE A 392 29.31 -25.10 20.47
N ARG A 393 29.45 -25.07 21.79
CA ARG A 393 30.62 -25.63 22.45
C ARG A 393 30.50 -27.16 22.51
N LEU A 394 31.43 -27.88 21.87
CA LEU A 394 31.53 -29.34 21.93
C LEU A 394 32.33 -29.81 23.12
N ASN A 395 33.44 -29.12 23.39
CA ASN A 395 34.34 -29.36 24.54
C ASN A 395 35.09 -28.07 24.89
N ASP A 396 36.05 -28.17 25.82
CA ASP A 396 36.77 -27.00 26.33
C ASP A 396 37.63 -26.27 25.30
N SER A 397 37.90 -26.87 24.15
CA SER A 397 38.73 -26.31 23.11
C SER A 397 38.07 -26.26 21.71
N THR A 398 36.90 -26.88 21.57
CA THR A 398 36.26 -27.01 20.26
C THR A 398 34.88 -26.37 20.22
N PHE A 399 34.70 -25.47 19.30
CA PHE A 399 33.42 -24.78 19.03
C PHE A 399 33.00 -25.04 17.59
N ILE A 400 31.72 -25.25 17.37
CA ILE A 400 31.14 -25.33 16.04
C ILE A 400 30.41 -24.01 15.77
N ASN A 401 30.74 -23.37 14.68
CA ASN A 401 30.04 -22.23 14.15
C ASN A 401 28.83 -22.75 13.38
N VAL A 402 27.62 -22.26 13.72
CA VAL A 402 26.35 -22.72 13.14
C VAL A 402 25.53 -21.54 12.66
N ASN A 403 24.87 -21.75 11.56
CA ASN A 403 23.76 -20.90 11.14
C ASN A 403 22.47 -21.66 11.48
N TYR A 404 21.75 -21.19 12.50
CA TYR A 404 20.53 -21.83 12.93
C TYR A 404 19.45 -21.71 11.85
N GLY A 405 18.72 -22.78 11.65
CA GLY A 405 17.56 -22.84 10.79
C GLY A 405 16.31 -22.18 11.42
N THR A 406 15.25 -22.18 10.67
CA THR A 406 13.95 -21.67 11.08
C THR A 406 12.97 -22.82 11.20
N TYR A 407 12.31 -22.97 12.34
CA TYR A 407 11.27 -23.97 12.52
C TYR A 407 10.04 -23.68 11.62
N SER A 408 9.39 -24.75 11.19
CA SER A 408 8.05 -24.61 10.60
C SER A 408 7.09 -24.12 11.66
N ARG A 409 6.28 -23.10 11.35
CA ARG A 409 5.32 -22.52 12.27
C ARG A 409 3.90 -22.73 11.75
N ASN A 410 3.06 -23.33 12.58
CA ASN A 410 1.63 -23.48 12.32
C ASN A 410 0.85 -22.50 13.17
N LEU A 411 -0.27 -22.03 12.61
CA LEU A 411 -1.18 -21.11 13.26
C LEU A 411 -2.61 -21.65 13.16
N PHE A 412 -3.34 -21.54 14.25
CA PHE A 412 -4.78 -21.72 14.33
C PHE A 412 -5.39 -20.44 14.91
N ALA A 413 -6.40 -19.90 14.25
CA ALA A 413 -7.13 -18.76 14.74
C ALA A 413 -8.63 -18.93 14.48
N VAL A 414 -9.45 -18.47 15.43
CA VAL A 414 -10.91 -18.49 15.33
C VAL A 414 -11.49 -17.22 15.93
N ARG A 415 -12.51 -16.68 15.26
CA ARG A 415 -13.21 -15.47 15.71
C ARG A 415 -14.73 -15.66 15.56
N PRO A 416 -15.46 -16.11 16.59
CA PRO A 416 -16.88 -15.92 16.67
C PRO A 416 -17.20 -14.43 16.87
N SER A 417 -18.26 -13.96 16.20
CA SER A 417 -18.75 -12.60 16.38
C SER A 417 -20.27 -12.53 16.26
N PHE A 418 -20.84 -11.51 16.91
CA PHE A 418 -22.26 -11.30 16.99
C PHE A 418 -22.60 -9.90 16.49
N ASP A 419 -23.41 -9.83 15.45
CA ASP A 419 -23.85 -8.58 14.84
C ASP A 419 -25.27 -8.27 15.27
N PHE A 420 -25.47 -7.13 15.89
CA PHE A 420 -26.78 -6.62 16.32
C PHE A 420 -27.31 -5.63 15.28
N GLY A 421 -27.57 -6.15 14.09
CA GLY A 421 -27.97 -5.35 12.93
C GLY A 421 -26.85 -4.37 12.50
N ASN A 422 -27.26 -3.14 12.17
CA ASN A 422 -26.30 -2.08 11.77
C ASN A 422 -25.76 -1.27 12.96
N HIS A 423 -26.15 -1.63 14.21
CA HIS A 423 -25.91 -0.78 15.38
C HIS A 423 -24.68 -1.19 16.17
N ALA A 424 -24.46 -2.48 16.35
CA ALA A 424 -23.33 -2.96 17.13
C ALA A 424 -22.81 -4.31 16.63
N SER A 425 -21.54 -4.58 16.90
CA SER A 425 -20.96 -5.92 16.78
C SER A 425 -20.01 -6.20 17.95
N LEU A 426 -19.92 -7.47 18.34
CA LEU A 426 -19.03 -7.97 19.37
C LEU A 426 -18.33 -9.21 18.85
N GLY A 427 -17.01 -9.20 18.82
CA GLY A 427 -16.18 -10.30 18.39
C GLY A 427 -15.26 -10.79 19.51
N PHE A 428 -14.93 -12.09 19.46
CA PHE A 428 -13.92 -12.72 20.32
C PHE A 428 -12.91 -13.43 19.42
N THR A 429 -11.65 -13.18 19.62
CA THR A 429 -10.59 -13.77 18.80
C THR A 429 -9.67 -14.61 19.67
N PHE A 430 -9.43 -15.83 19.23
CA PHE A 430 -8.46 -16.75 19.79
C PHE A 430 -7.44 -17.08 18.72
N LEU A 431 -6.15 -17.00 19.03
CA LEU A 431 -5.05 -17.38 18.16
C LEU A 431 -4.04 -18.20 18.93
N LYS A 432 -3.65 -19.34 18.36
CA LYS A 432 -2.53 -20.17 18.82
C LYS A 432 -1.58 -20.39 17.66
N SER A 433 -0.30 -20.09 17.85
CA SER A 433 0.75 -20.35 16.87
C SER A 433 1.91 -21.05 17.54
N SER A 434 2.47 -22.07 16.89
CA SER A 434 3.51 -22.91 17.48
C SER A 434 4.54 -23.34 16.43
N ASP A 435 5.80 -23.30 16.82
CA ASP A 435 6.89 -23.90 16.08
C ASP A 435 6.85 -25.43 16.23
N VAL A 436 7.08 -26.14 15.14
CA VAL A 436 7.09 -27.60 15.08
C VAL A 436 8.52 -28.07 15.28
N LEU A 437 8.84 -28.55 16.48
CA LEU A 437 10.19 -28.95 16.88
C LEU A 437 10.82 -29.97 15.92
N SER A 438 10.05 -30.94 15.42
CA SER A 438 10.54 -31.97 14.51
C SER A 438 10.72 -31.54 13.05
N SER A 439 10.44 -30.28 12.74
CA SER A 439 10.49 -29.76 11.36
C SER A 439 11.90 -29.53 10.84
N ILE A 440 12.87 -29.36 11.71
CA ILE A 440 14.29 -29.17 11.40
C ILE A 440 15.19 -29.85 12.42
N ASN A 441 16.42 -30.14 12.03
CA ASN A 441 17.40 -30.80 12.91
C ASN A 441 18.25 -29.81 13.70
N LEU A 442 18.54 -28.62 13.16
CA LEU A 442 19.40 -27.61 13.76
C LEU A 442 18.67 -26.26 13.77
N GLY A 443 18.08 -25.93 14.88
CA GLY A 443 17.34 -24.67 15.07
C GLY A 443 17.71 -24.01 16.39
N SER A 444 17.30 -22.77 16.55
CA SER A 444 17.34 -22.04 17.81
C SER A 444 16.22 -22.53 18.75
N ASN A 445 15.80 -21.70 19.68
CA ASN A 445 14.69 -22.03 20.56
C ASN A 445 13.33 -21.99 19.82
N PRO A 446 12.53 -23.07 19.87
CA PRO A 446 11.19 -23.07 19.29
C PRO A 446 10.23 -22.24 20.13
N ASN A 447 9.40 -21.46 19.46
CA ASN A 447 8.48 -20.52 20.09
C ASN A 447 7.02 -21.01 20.00
N GLN A 448 6.21 -20.58 20.95
CA GLN A 448 4.76 -20.75 20.94
C GLN A 448 4.08 -19.46 21.40
N ASN A 449 3.03 -19.05 20.71
CA ASN A 449 2.29 -17.84 21.01
C ASN A 449 0.79 -18.15 21.13
N LEU A 450 0.19 -17.62 22.18
CA LEU A 450 -1.24 -17.67 22.44
C LEU A 450 -1.73 -16.25 22.60
N VAL A 451 -2.76 -15.87 21.84
CA VAL A 451 -3.39 -14.56 21.94
C VAL A 451 -4.90 -14.72 22.05
N VAL A 452 -5.50 -13.99 22.97
CA VAL A 452 -6.95 -13.89 23.14
C VAL A 452 -7.35 -12.42 23.17
N GLY A 453 -8.48 -12.11 22.57
CA GLY A 453 -8.98 -10.74 22.60
C GLY A 453 -10.44 -10.62 22.21
N SER A 454 -10.94 -9.41 22.33
CA SER A 454 -12.29 -9.06 21.95
C SER A 454 -12.31 -7.70 21.26
N ASP A 455 -13.23 -7.56 20.34
CA ASP A 455 -13.50 -6.32 19.65
C ASP A 455 -14.99 -5.97 19.74
N PHE A 456 -15.27 -4.70 19.94
CA PHE A 456 -16.60 -4.15 20.04
C PHE A 456 -16.72 -2.94 19.14
N SER A 457 -17.74 -2.91 18.29
CA SER A 457 -18.06 -1.73 17.51
C SER A 457 -19.50 -1.31 17.74
N MET A 458 -19.74 0.00 17.71
CA MET A 458 -21.07 0.56 17.84
C MET A 458 -21.25 1.72 16.87
N ASN A 459 -22.39 1.72 16.17
CA ASN A 459 -22.74 2.69 15.15
C ASN A 459 -24.03 3.42 15.53
N PHE A 460 -24.01 4.74 15.46
CA PHE A 460 -25.18 5.57 15.69
C PHE A 460 -25.41 6.52 14.50
N ASP A 461 -26.63 7.06 14.43
CA ASP A 461 -27.02 8.04 13.42
C ASP A 461 -26.60 7.63 12.01
N ASN A 462 -27.08 6.48 11.54
CA ASN A 462 -26.76 5.93 10.21
C ASN A 462 -25.25 5.82 9.95
N ARG A 463 -24.48 5.37 10.95
CA ARG A 463 -23.01 5.24 10.93
C ARG A 463 -22.25 6.57 10.86
N ARG A 464 -22.90 7.69 11.18
CA ARG A 464 -22.19 8.97 11.31
C ARG A 464 -21.34 9.05 12.56
N ILE A 465 -21.71 8.30 13.59
CA ILE A 465 -20.93 8.12 14.80
C ILE A 465 -20.55 6.64 14.85
N ASN A 466 -19.25 6.36 14.90
CA ASN A 466 -18.74 5.01 15.07
C ASN A 466 -17.79 4.99 16.27
N PHE A 467 -18.05 4.11 17.21
CA PHE A 467 -17.19 3.77 18.33
C PHE A 467 -16.60 2.39 18.12
N LEU A 468 -15.30 2.26 18.25
CA LEU A 468 -14.56 1.01 18.15
C LEU A 468 -13.67 0.85 19.38
N ALA A 469 -13.75 -0.32 19.99
CA ALA A 469 -12.86 -0.72 21.08
C ALA A 469 -12.38 -2.14 20.81
N GLU A 470 -11.09 -2.35 20.90
CA GLU A 470 -10.44 -3.65 20.74
C GLU A 470 -9.46 -3.85 21.90
N GLY A 471 -9.41 -5.07 22.44
CA GLY A 471 -8.48 -5.44 23.49
C GLY A 471 -7.98 -6.86 23.28
N ALA A 472 -6.69 -7.08 23.55
CA ALA A 472 -6.06 -8.39 23.42
C ALA A 472 -5.00 -8.59 24.50
N MET A 473 -4.79 -9.84 24.87
CA MET A 473 -3.72 -10.29 25.77
C MET A 473 -2.96 -11.44 25.09
N SER A 474 -1.66 -11.40 25.18
CA SER A 474 -0.78 -12.41 24.59
C SER A 474 0.05 -13.14 25.62
N MET A 475 0.41 -14.38 25.31
CA MET A 475 1.43 -15.16 25.99
C MET A 475 2.40 -15.70 24.94
N LEU A 476 3.70 -15.54 25.18
CA LEU A 476 4.77 -16.02 24.31
C LEU A 476 5.69 -16.94 25.09
N ASN A 477 5.77 -18.21 24.71
CA ASN A 477 6.83 -19.07 25.20
C ASN A 477 8.00 -19.05 24.21
N GLN A 478 9.16 -18.65 24.67
CA GLN A 478 10.37 -18.46 23.85
C GLN A 478 11.23 -19.73 23.74
N ASN A 479 10.88 -20.80 24.45
CA ASN A 479 11.55 -22.10 24.34
C ASN A 479 10.64 -23.25 24.79
N THR A 480 9.91 -23.82 23.87
CA THR A 480 9.00 -24.95 24.13
C THR A 480 9.74 -26.30 24.20
N ALA A 481 11.02 -26.38 23.82
CA ALA A 481 11.80 -27.61 23.88
C ALA A 481 12.01 -28.12 25.32
N VAL A 482 11.96 -27.20 26.28
CA VAL A 482 12.09 -27.55 27.72
C VAL A 482 10.86 -28.30 28.25
N GLY A 483 9.69 -28.15 27.55
CA GLY A 483 8.45 -28.76 28.00
C GLY A 483 7.79 -28.00 29.16
N ASN A 484 6.67 -28.57 29.66
CA ASN A 484 5.93 -27.99 30.77
C ASN A 484 6.64 -28.21 32.12
N ARG A 485 6.57 -27.25 33.02
CA ARG A 485 7.07 -27.29 34.40
C ARG A 485 5.94 -27.32 35.42
N SER A 486 6.22 -27.77 36.61
CA SER A 486 5.28 -27.74 37.75
C SER A 486 5.13 -26.30 38.30
N ALA A 487 4.00 -26.02 38.98
CA ALA A 487 3.79 -24.75 39.67
C ALA A 487 4.93 -24.42 40.66
N ALA A 488 5.35 -25.37 41.44
CA ALA A 488 6.46 -25.21 42.42
C ALA A 488 7.79 -24.85 41.73
N PHE A 489 8.05 -25.38 40.56
CA PHE A 489 9.27 -25.03 39.81
C PHE A 489 9.18 -23.56 39.31
N ILE A 490 8.04 -23.15 38.82
CA ILE A 490 7.80 -21.80 38.30
C ILE A 490 7.90 -20.78 39.45
N ASP A 491 7.27 -21.07 40.61
CA ASP A 491 7.36 -20.24 41.82
C ASP A 491 8.79 -20.05 42.30
N SER A 492 9.59 -21.13 42.26
CA SER A 492 11.02 -21.06 42.59
C SER A 492 11.81 -20.22 41.58
N ALA A 493 11.58 -20.38 40.30
CA ALA A 493 12.28 -19.64 39.25
C ALA A 493 11.94 -18.14 39.24
N ALA A 494 10.71 -17.80 39.53
CA ALA A 494 10.23 -16.41 39.57
C ALA A 494 10.48 -15.75 40.95
N GLN A 495 10.93 -16.50 41.95
CA GLN A 495 11.05 -16.06 43.36
C GLN A 495 9.71 -15.47 43.89
N SER A 496 8.60 -16.04 43.49
CA SER A 496 7.25 -15.61 43.86
C SER A 496 6.27 -16.77 43.64
N ASP A 497 5.08 -16.67 44.15
CA ASP A 497 4.01 -17.70 44.06
C ASP A 497 3.16 -17.65 42.78
N ILE A 498 3.72 -17.16 41.65
CA ILE A 498 3.03 -16.98 40.38
C ILE A 498 2.46 -18.28 39.82
N GLY A 499 3.24 -19.38 39.85
CA GLY A 499 2.75 -20.66 39.35
C GLY A 499 1.56 -21.19 40.17
N THR A 500 1.59 -20.98 41.51
CA THR A 500 0.48 -21.30 42.40
C THR A 500 -0.73 -20.42 42.13
N GLN A 501 -0.53 -19.13 41.96
CA GLN A 501 -1.62 -18.19 41.63
C GLN A 501 -2.28 -18.55 40.30
N ILE A 502 -1.52 -18.79 39.25
CA ILE A 502 -2.06 -19.20 37.95
C ILE A 502 -2.88 -20.49 38.10
N ASN A 503 -2.33 -21.50 38.83
CA ASN A 503 -3.02 -22.76 39.03
C ASN A 503 -4.33 -22.64 39.83
N ASN A 504 -4.43 -21.64 40.69
CA ASN A 504 -5.66 -21.33 41.45
C ASN A 504 -6.74 -20.66 40.58
N ILE A 505 -6.34 -19.92 39.52
CA ILE A 505 -7.26 -19.26 38.58
C ILE A 505 -7.71 -20.23 37.49
N VAL A 506 -6.75 -20.90 36.84
CA VAL A 506 -6.97 -21.89 35.79
C VAL A 506 -6.01 -23.06 36.06
N PRO A 507 -6.51 -24.30 36.18
CA PRO A 507 -5.62 -25.45 36.38
C PRO A 507 -4.51 -25.48 35.32
N LEU A 508 -3.25 -25.56 35.76
CA LEU A 508 -2.10 -25.59 34.87
C LEU A 508 -2.18 -26.75 33.86
N THR A 509 -2.85 -27.85 34.20
CA THR A 509 -3.11 -28.94 33.26
C THR A 509 -4.00 -28.51 32.10
N THR A 510 -4.96 -27.64 32.33
CA THR A 510 -5.82 -27.10 31.28
C THR A 510 -5.06 -26.03 30.45
N LEU A 511 -4.36 -25.11 31.13
CA LEU A 511 -3.63 -24.06 30.43
C LEU A 511 -2.46 -24.64 29.61
N SER A 512 -1.75 -25.67 30.10
CA SER A 512 -0.65 -26.34 29.41
C SER A 512 -1.06 -27.10 28.16
N SER A 513 -2.34 -27.39 27.98
CA SER A 513 -2.86 -27.90 26.70
C SER A 513 -2.92 -26.83 25.60
N LEU A 514 -3.00 -25.57 26.02
CA LEU A 514 -3.07 -24.42 25.10
C LEU A 514 -1.70 -23.82 24.82
N ILE A 515 -0.86 -23.65 25.85
CA ILE A 515 0.48 -23.09 25.76
C ILE A 515 1.43 -23.83 26.69
N THR A 516 2.68 -24.05 26.27
CA THR A 516 3.73 -24.63 27.13
C THR A 516 4.05 -23.65 28.25
N ILE A 517 4.04 -24.14 29.51
CA ILE A 517 4.28 -23.33 30.70
C ILE A 517 5.61 -23.72 31.31
N ASN A 518 6.58 -22.83 31.21
CA ASN A 518 7.92 -22.97 31.80
C ASN A 518 8.53 -21.58 32.05
N GLU A 519 9.77 -21.53 32.48
CA GLU A 519 10.52 -20.31 32.79
C GLU A 519 10.72 -19.34 31.62
N TYR A 520 10.46 -19.78 30.37
CA TYR A 520 10.55 -18.97 29.15
C TYR A 520 9.21 -18.37 28.71
N LEU A 521 8.17 -18.52 29.51
CA LEU A 521 6.87 -17.92 29.26
C LEU A 521 6.89 -16.41 29.55
N VAL A 522 6.50 -15.60 28.61
CA VAL A 522 6.40 -14.13 28.72
C VAL A 522 4.96 -13.69 28.46
N PRO A 523 4.32 -12.93 29.37
CA PRO A 523 4.82 -12.62 30.70
C PRO A 523 4.75 -13.85 31.60
N LEU A 524 5.71 -14.03 32.47
CA LEU A 524 5.62 -15.06 33.50
C LEU A 524 4.56 -14.68 34.54
N ASP A 525 4.38 -13.38 34.79
CA ASP A 525 3.37 -12.80 35.66
C ASP A 525 2.30 -12.06 34.84
N PRO A 526 1.14 -12.68 34.57
CA PRO A 526 0.09 -12.08 33.77
C PRO A 526 -0.59 -10.89 34.47
N THR A 527 -0.41 -10.71 35.79
CA THR A 527 -1.01 -9.60 36.54
C THR A 527 -0.36 -8.25 36.24
N LYS A 528 0.85 -8.26 35.73
CA LYS A 528 1.59 -7.04 35.36
C LYS A 528 1.06 -6.36 34.09
N LEU A 529 0.12 -6.98 33.38
CA LEU A 529 -0.50 -6.46 32.16
C LEU A 529 0.49 -6.04 31.08
N SER A 530 1.74 -6.53 31.13
CA SER A 530 2.78 -6.20 30.18
C SER A 530 2.50 -6.73 28.77
N SER A 531 1.66 -7.76 28.66
CA SER A 531 1.21 -8.37 27.43
C SER A 531 -0.20 -7.95 26.99
N LEU A 532 -0.75 -6.91 27.59
CA LEU A 532 -2.02 -6.34 27.19
C LEU A 532 -1.84 -5.33 26.07
N ALA A 533 -2.73 -5.37 25.08
CA ALA A 533 -2.87 -4.34 24.06
C ALA A 533 -4.34 -3.95 23.95
N TRP A 534 -4.61 -2.65 23.74
CA TRP A 534 -5.96 -2.20 23.41
C TRP A 534 -5.94 -0.90 22.63
N ASP A 535 -6.90 -0.77 21.73
CA ASP A 535 -7.12 0.40 20.88
C ASP A 535 -8.60 0.82 21.04
N VAL A 536 -8.86 2.09 21.34
CA VAL A 536 -10.22 2.65 21.43
C VAL A 536 -10.28 3.87 20.52
N SER A 537 -11.32 3.98 19.72
CA SER A 537 -11.51 5.14 18.87
C SER A 537 -12.98 5.54 18.70
N LEU A 538 -13.18 6.83 18.52
CA LEU A 538 -14.45 7.45 18.17
C LEU A 538 -14.29 8.18 16.83
N SER A 539 -15.13 7.85 15.88
CA SER A 539 -15.18 8.51 14.58
C SER A 539 -16.52 9.23 14.40
N LEU A 540 -16.45 10.42 13.83
CA LEU A 540 -17.60 11.28 13.56
C LEU A 540 -17.59 11.70 12.10
N ASN A 541 -18.74 11.67 11.45
CA ASN A 541 -18.89 12.11 10.04
C ASN A 541 -20.09 13.07 9.94
N TYR A 542 -19.83 14.34 10.18
CA TYR A 542 -20.84 15.40 10.11
C TYR A 542 -20.32 16.61 9.36
N LEU A 543 -21.22 17.37 8.75
CA LEU A 543 -20.92 18.65 8.05
C LEU A 543 -19.81 18.50 7.01
N ASN A 544 -19.84 17.42 6.23
CA ASN A 544 -18.76 17.09 5.27
C ASN A 544 -17.37 16.98 5.92
N THR A 545 -17.33 16.67 7.22
CA THR A 545 -16.10 16.55 7.99
C THR A 545 -16.04 15.17 8.62
N PHE A 546 -14.97 14.45 8.34
CA PHE A 546 -14.62 13.24 9.07
C PHE A 546 -13.65 13.60 10.19
N ALA A 547 -13.93 13.17 11.42
CA ALA A 547 -13.08 13.31 12.58
C ALA A 547 -12.93 11.96 13.27
N LYS A 548 -11.72 11.62 13.69
CA LYS A 548 -11.44 10.41 14.48
C LYS A 548 -10.50 10.79 15.62
N VAL A 549 -10.81 10.33 16.82
CA VAL A 549 -9.94 10.39 17.99
C VAL A 549 -9.75 8.98 18.47
N GLY A 550 -8.52 8.58 18.69
CA GLY A 550 -8.18 7.25 19.18
C GLY A 550 -7.14 7.32 20.28
N TYR A 551 -7.15 6.33 21.14
CA TYR A 551 -6.12 6.09 22.14
C TYR A 551 -5.68 4.65 22.06
N ILE A 552 -4.37 4.44 22.03
CA ILE A 552 -3.74 3.13 21.94
C ILE A 552 -2.90 2.84 23.17
N TYR A 553 -2.87 1.57 23.54
CA TYR A 553 -1.96 1.02 24.55
C TYR A 553 -1.49 -0.34 24.09
N ARG A 554 -0.20 -0.55 24.00
CA ARG A 554 0.42 -1.81 23.60
C ARG A 554 1.58 -2.11 24.50
N GLY A 555 1.39 -3.08 25.40
CA GLY A 555 2.40 -3.46 26.37
C GLY A 555 3.70 -3.95 25.76
N PRO A 556 4.85 -3.87 26.48
CA PRO A 556 6.15 -4.26 25.96
C PRO A 556 6.27 -5.75 25.63
N ASP A 557 5.55 -6.61 26.33
CA ASP A 557 5.56 -8.07 26.13
C ASP A 557 4.43 -8.53 25.20
N TYR A 558 3.62 -7.59 24.68
CA TYR A 558 2.56 -7.95 23.75
C TYR A 558 3.16 -8.44 22.44
N THR A 559 2.81 -9.65 22.04
CA THR A 559 3.30 -10.26 20.79
C THR A 559 2.19 -11.09 20.17
N SER A 560 1.88 -10.87 18.91
CA SER A 560 1.03 -11.74 18.13
C SER A 560 1.75 -12.22 16.88
N PHE A 561 1.87 -13.53 16.76
CA PHE A 561 2.41 -14.13 15.54
C PHE A 561 1.44 -14.03 14.34
N GLY A 562 0.20 -13.64 14.58
CA GLY A 562 -0.77 -13.29 13.53
C GLY A 562 -0.65 -11.82 13.07
N GLN A 563 0.03 -10.96 13.86
CA GLN A 563 0.28 -9.55 13.55
C GLN A 563 1.71 -9.16 13.97
N PRO A 564 2.72 -9.65 13.24
CA PRO A 564 4.13 -9.49 13.64
C PRO A 564 4.67 -8.07 13.49
N PHE A 565 3.89 -7.15 12.93
CA PHE A 565 4.32 -5.79 12.59
C PHE A 565 3.76 -4.71 13.53
N ILE A 566 3.16 -5.12 14.64
CA ILE A 566 2.62 -4.18 15.60
C ILE A 566 3.75 -3.59 16.46
N ASN A 567 3.77 -2.26 16.57
CA ASN A 567 4.68 -1.60 17.51
C ASN A 567 4.19 -1.84 18.92
N THR A 568 5.05 -2.32 19.81
CA THR A 568 4.77 -2.57 21.23
C THR A 568 5.53 -1.60 22.13
N ASP A 569 5.26 -1.65 23.44
CA ASP A 569 5.79 -0.72 24.42
C ASP A 569 5.44 0.73 24.09
N VAL A 570 4.19 0.99 23.65
CA VAL A 570 3.72 2.33 23.31
C VAL A 570 2.29 2.58 23.81
N ARG A 571 2.01 3.83 24.19
CA ARG A 571 0.66 4.33 24.48
C ARG A 571 0.54 5.77 24.01
N GLY A 572 -0.63 6.18 23.64
CA GLY A 572 -0.89 7.57 23.32
C GLY A 572 -2.12 7.84 22.52
N LEU A 573 -2.25 9.08 22.13
CA LEU A 573 -3.40 9.65 21.45
C LEU A 573 -3.12 9.79 19.96
N ASN A 574 -4.09 9.46 19.13
CA ASN A 574 -4.13 9.85 17.73
C ASN A 574 -5.41 10.65 17.42
N VAL A 575 -5.27 11.67 16.59
CA VAL A 575 -6.37 12.53 16.15
C VAL A 575 -6.27 12.70 14.64
N PHE A 576 -7.38 12.52 13.98
CA PHE A 576 -7.48 12.70 12.55
C PHE A 576 -8.70 13.57 12.24
N LEU A 577 -8.52 14.59 11.39
CA LEU A 577 -9.56 15.52 10.97
C LEU A 577 -9.48 15.77 9.47
N ARG A 578 -10.62 15.62 8.78
CA ARG A 578 -10.70 15.80 7.33
C ARG A 578 -11.97 16.53 6.94
N PRO A 579 -12.00 17.88 7.04
CA PRO A 579 -13.07 18.69 6.48
C PRO A 579 -12.97 18.81 4.97
N ARG A 580 -14.13 18.80 4.32
CA ARG A 580 -14.32 19.08 2.92
C ARG A 580 -15.06 20.39 2.77
N LEU A 581 -14.41 21.36 2.13
CA LEU A 581 -14.90 22.72 2.04
C LEU A 581 -15.24 23.09 0.58
N PHE A 582 -16.05 24.12 0.39
CA PHE A 582 -16.39 24.67 -0.92
C PHE A 582 -16.88 23.61 -1.92
N SER A 583 -17.92 22.87 -1.54
CA SER A 583 -18.49 21.79 -2.38
C SER A 583 -17.45 20.73 -2.80
N ASN A 584 -16.59 20.32 -1.86
CA ASN A 584 -15.52 19.35 -2.04
C ASN A 584 -14.36 19.80 -2.94
N GLN A 585 -14.22 21.09 -3.22
CA GLN A 585 -13.07 21.62 -3.97
C GLN A 585 -11.82 21.76 -3.12
N VAL A 586 -11.98 21.98 -1.82
CA VAL A 586 -10.87 22.11 -0.88
C VAL A 586 -10.97 21.03 0.19
N LEU A 587 -9.91 20.24 0.31
CA LEU A 587 -9.77 19.21 1.30
C LEU A 587 -8.60 19.58 2.22
N LEU A 588 -8.91 19.71 3.50
CA LEU A 588 -7.90 19.81 4.54
C LEU A 588 -7.80 18.47 5.25
N SER A 589 -6.60 17.97 5.46
CA SER A 589 -6.37 16.78 6.26
C SER A 589 -5.36 17.09 7.33
N ILE A 590 -5.70 16.80 8.57
CA ILE A 590 -4.85 16.98 9.73
C ILE A 590 -4.77 15.65 10.44
N SER A 591 -3.57 15.16 10.69
CA SER A 591 -3.33 14.05 11.61
C SER A 591 -2.31 14.45 12.66
N TYR A 592 -2.55 14.01 13.88
CA TYR A 592 -1.68 14.22 15.02
C TYR A 592 -1.63 12.94 15.85
N GLU A 593 -0.43 12.47 16.11
CA GLU A 593 -0.19 11.33 16.98
C GLU A 593 0.87 11.69 18.01
N ASN A 594 0.64 11.30 19.24
CA ASN A 594 1.59 11.48 20.34
C ASN A 594 1.66 10.19 21.15
N LEU A 595 2.77 9.48 21.02
CA LEU A 595 3.02 8.20 21.69
C LEU A 595 4.18 8.32 22.67
N PHE A 596 4.11 7.51 23.71
CA PHE A 596 5.13 7.37 24.73
C PHE A 596 5.50 5.91 24.87
N ASP A 597 6.79 5.61 24.96
CA ASP A 597 7.28 4.27 25.28
C ASP A 597 7.57 4.07 26.78
N ASN A 598 8.30 2.98 27.11
CA ASN A 598 8.73 2.66 28.47
C ASN A 598 7.58 2.50 29.47
N LEU A 599 6.53 1.77 29.06
CA LEU A 599 5.30 1.63 29.84
C LEU A 599 5.47 0.97 31.19
N GLN A 600 6.51 0.16 31.35
CA GLN A 600 6.86 -0.56 32.58
C GLN A 600 8.09 0.02 33.28
N HIS A 601 8.58 1.18 32.85
CA HIS A 601 9.78 1.81 33.42
C HIS A 601 11.02 0.93 33.42
N GLN A 602 11.16 0.03 32.45
CA GLN A 602 12.32 -0.86 32.31
C GLN A 602 13.45 -0.23 31.50
N LYS A 603 13.15 0.78 30.68
CA LYS A 603 14.15 1.57 29.96
C LYS A 603 14.68 2.69 30.83
N VAL A 604 15.86 3.17 30.53
CA VAL A 604 16.53 4.26 31.27
C VAL A 604 15.66 5.53 31.30
N THR A 605 14.90 5.78 30.24
CA THR A 605 14.00 6.94 30.11
C THR A 605 12.85 6.64 29.18
N THR A 606 11.81 7.47 29.27
CA THR A 606 10.67 7.44 28.35
C THR A 606 11.00 8.30 27.13
N THR A 607 10.73 7.76 25.94
CA THR A 607 10.81 8.47 24.67
C THR A 607 9.41 8.90 24.24
N ASN A 608 9.30 10.14 23.83
CA ASN A 608 8.10 10.70 23.23
C ASN A 608 8.22 10.72 21.71
N PHE A 609 7.20 10.24 21.00
CA PHE A 609 7.09 10.18 19.55
C PHE A 609 5.90 11.06 19.14
N VAL A 610 6.17 12.17 18.48
CA VAL A 610 5.14 13.10 18.01
C VAL A 610 5.14 13.13 16.50
N ASN A 611 4.02 12.75 15.90
CA ASN A 611 3.79 12.83 14.48
C ASN A 611 2.73 13.87 14.18
N SER A 612 2.99 14.77 13.26
CA SER A 612 2.02 15.75 12.79
C SER A 612 2.03 15.82 11.29
N ASN A 613 0.85 15.79 10.68
CA ASN A 613 0.68 15.95 9.25
C ASN A 613 -0.47 16.90 8.95
N VAL A 614 -0.22 17.86 8.08
CA VAL A 614 -1.22 18.78 7.58
C VAL A 614 -1.10 18.83 6.06
N SER A 615 -2.19 18.59 5.36
CA SER A 615 -2.22 18.77 3.91
C SER A 615 -3.48 19.48 3.46
N LEU A 616 -3.32 20.37 2.51
CA LEU A 616 -4.38 21.12 1.86
C LEU A 616 -4.37 20.78 0.39
N SER A 617 -5.44 20.19 -0.09
CA SER A 617 -5.61 19.89 -1.51
C SER A 617 -6.75 20.72 -2.08
N TYR A 618 -6.47 21.38 -3.19
CA TYR A 618 -7.43 22.14 -3.97
C TYR A 618 -7.65 21.47 -5.32
N PHE A 619 -8.88 21.08 -5.58
CA PHE A 619 -9.33 20.47 -6.83
C PHE A 619 -10.32 21.41 -7.49
N PRO A 620 -9.84 22.29 -8.37
CA PRO A 620 -10.71 23.23 -9.05
C PRO A 620 -11.57 22.54 -10.11
N ILE A 621 -12.46 23.30 -10.73
CA ILE A 621 -13.19 22.92 -11.91
C ILE A 621 -12.19 22.61 -13.06
N ALA A 622 -12.53 21.72 -13.96
CA ALA A 622 -11.67 21.04 -14.96
C ALA A 622 -10.65 21.89 -15.76
N SER A 623 -10.77 23.21 -15.76
CA SER A 623 -9.88 24.13 -16.50
C SER A 623 -8.67 24.65 -15.75
N LEU A 624 -8.51 24.29 -14.48
CA LEU A 624 -7.42 24.76 -13.63
C LEU A 624 -6.62 23.57 -13.05
N PRO A 625 -5.34 23.77 -12.74
CA PRO A 625 -4.53 22.72 -12.11
C PRO A 625 -5.02 22.38 -10.71
N GLY A 626 -5.00 21.12 -10.36
CA GLY A 626 -5.08 20.66 -8.98
C GLY A 626 -3.80 21.05 -8.22
N LEU A 627 -3.92 21.38 -6.93
CA LEU A 627 -2.79 21.77 -6.10
C LEU A 627 -2.90 21.10 -4.73
N THR A 628 -1.84 20.44 -4.31
CA THR A 628 -1.71 19.89 -2.95
C THR A 628 -0.49 20.48 -2.28
N LEU A 629 -0.69 21.04 -1.10
CA LEU A 629 0.36 21.53 -0.21
C LEU A 629 0.38 20.65 1.03
N GLY A 630 1.55 20.22 1.45
CA GLY A 630 1.67 19.37 2.62
C GLY A 630 2.86 19.71 3.50
N TYR A 631 2.64 19.51 4.78
CA TYR A 631 3.64 19.56 5.84
C TYR A 631 3.52 18.33 6.70
N SER A 632 4.62 17.65 6.96
CA SER A 632 4.69 16.59 7.95
C SER A 632 5.90 16.76 8.87
N SER A 633 5.75 16.41 10.13
CA SER A 633 6.86 16.37 11.09
C SER A 633 6.81 15.10 11.92
N TYR A 634 7.98 14.57 12.20
CA TYR A 634 8.21 13.42 13.05
C TYR A 634 9.28 13.81 14.07
N TYR A 635 8.91 13.83 15.34
CA TYR A 635 9.78 14.26 16.42
C TYR A 635 9.87 13.22 17.51
N ASN A 636 11.09 12.71 17.74
CA ASN A 636 11.38 11.77 18.81
C ASN A 636 12.30 12.45 19.81
N THR A 637 11.94 12.41 21.09
CA THR A 637 12.75 13.04 22.12
C THR A 637 12.63 12.28 23.45
N ASN A 638 13.71 12.30 24.20
CA ASN A 638 13.73 11.88 25.61
C ASN A 638 14.49 12.90 26.47
N SER A 639 14.48 12.69 27.78
CA SER A 639 15.07 13.63 28.75
C SER A 639 16.56 13.43 29.00
N ILE A 640 17.25 12.57 28.24
CA ILE A 640 18.66 12.26 28.47
C ILE A 640 19.57 13.31 27.80
N SER A 641 20.70 13.62 28.44
CA SER A 641 21.70 14.50 27.85
C SER A 641 22.12 14.05 26.45
N PRO A 642 22.24 14.96 25.47
CA PRO A 642 22.65 14.65 24.11
C PRO A 642 23.97 13.87 23.97
N ASP A 643 24.82 13.91 24.98
CA ASP A 643 26.13 13.25 25.00
C ASP A 643 26.02 11.76 25.35
N SER A 644 24.87 11.29 25.79
CA SER A 644 24.66 9.90 26.17
C SER A 644 24.29 9.05 24.96
N ALA A 645 24.72 7.79 24.96
CA ALA A 645 24.33 6.79 23.96
C ALA A 645 22.80 6.49 23.97
N TYR A 646 22.11 6.79 25.05
CA TYR A 646 20.66 6.60 25.22
C TYR A 646 19.84 7.85 24.87
N ALA A 647 20.52 8.93 24.46
CA ALA A 647 19.84 10.15 24.09
C ALA A 647 19.07 10.02 22.77
N VAL A 648 17.89 10.57 22.74
CA VAL A 648 17.07 10.70 21.52
C VAL A 648 16.57 12.13 21.44
N ASP A 649 16.96 12.87 20.41
CA ASP A 649 16.41 14.20 20.07
C ASP A 649 16.56 14.40 18.57
N ASN A 650 15.64 13.85 17.82
CA ASN A 650 15.63 13.99 16.37
C ASN A 650 14.28 14.48 15.86
N LEU A 651 14.34 15.46 14.99
CA LEU A 651 13.20 16.05 14.31
C LEU A 651 13.38 15.91 12.80
N THR A 652 12.47 15.21 12.16
CA THR A 652 12.34 15.18 10.70
C THR A 652 11.11 15.99 10.31
N TYR A 653 11.24 16.89 9.35
CA TYR A 653 10.10 17.60 8.78
C TYR A 653 10.19 17.64 7.26
N ARG A 654 9.03 17.55 6.63
CA ARG A 654 8.88 17.53 5.18
C ARG A 654 7.85 18.58 4.75
N TYR A 655 8.19 19.31 3.70
CA TYR A 655 7.26 20.14 2.94
C TYR A 655 7.15 19.56 1.54
N TYR A 656 5.95 19.51 1.00
CA TYR A 656 5.76 19.12 -0.39
C TYR A 656 4.68 19.94 -1.06
N VAL A 657 4.84 20.11 -2.35
CA VAL A 657 3.90 20.76 -3.26
C VAL A 657 3.73 19.84 -4.45
N GLU A 658 2.49 19.51 -4.76
CA GLU A 658 2.13 18.67 -5.91
C GLU A 658 1.06 19.38 -6.71
N SER A 659 1.19 19.36 -8.03
CA SER A 659 0.24 19.95 -8.95
C SER A 659 0.09 19.10 -10.20
N ASP A 660 -1.15 18.81 -10.56
CA ASP A 660 -1.50 18.08 -11.76
C ASP A 660 -2.41 18.94 -12.63
N TYR A 661 -2.06 19.04 -13.91
CA TYR A 661 -2.82 19.80 -14.87
C TYR A 661 -3.00 19.05 -16.18
N SER A 662 -4.24 18.92 -16.60
CA SER A 662 -4.59 18.33 -17.89
C SER A 662 -5.24 19.37 -18.77
N PHE A 663 -4.74 19.50 -20.00
CA PHE A 663 -5.24 20.48 -20.96
C PHE A 663 -5.18 19.91 -22.37
N GLN A 664 -5.96 20.50 -23.27
CA GLN A 664 -5.99 20.15 -24.69
C GLN A 664 -5.09 21.11 -25.48
N CYS A 665 -4.04 20.55 -26.10
CA CYS A 665 -3.16 21.28 -27.01
C CYS A 665 -2.53 20.28 -27.97
N LEU A 666 -2.94 20.26 -29.25
CA LEU A 666 -2.53 19.25 -30.23
C LEU A 666 -2.84 17.79 -29.82
N GLY A 667 -3.73 17.63 -28.84
CA GLY A 667 -4.08 16.41 -28.16
C GLY A 667 -4.12 16.61 -26.66
N GLN A 668 -4.34 15.55 -25.90
CA GLN A 668 -4.40 15.61 -24.44
C GLN A 668 -2.99 15.71 -23.83
N GLN A 669 -2.75 16.73 -23.07
CA GLN A 669 -1.51 16.99 -22.32
C GLN A 669 -1.76 16.81 -20.84
N ASN A 670 -0.83 16.15 -20.14
CA ASN A 670 -0.85 15.98 -18.69
C ASN A 670 0.47 16.47 -18.12
N LEU A 671 0.44 17.56 -17.39
CA LEU A 671 1.58 18.14 -16.70
C LEU A 671 1.49 17.82 -15.21
N ALA A 672 2.49 17.14 -14.69
CA ALA A 672 2.65 16.89 -13.25
C ALA A 672 3.90 17.62 -12.74
N VAL A 673 3.77 18.29 -11.63
CA VAL A 673 4.87 18.98 -10.94
C VAL A 673 4.86 18.54 -9.49
N SER A 674 6.01 18.11 -8.97
CA SER A 674 6.16 17.85 -7.55
C SER A 674 7.46 18.47 -7.03
N VAL A 675 7.39 19.09 -5.85
CA VAL A 675 8.52 19.66 -5.14
C VAL A 675 8.46 19.15 -3.71
N GLY A 676 9.52 18.52 -3.25
CA GLY A 676 9.64 17.99 -1.90
C GLY A 676 10.94 18.45 -1.23
N ILE A 677 10.84 18.83 0.03
CA ILE A 677 12.00 19.15 0.87
C ILE A 677 11.79 18.43 2.19
N SER A 678 12.73 17.58 2.57
CA SER A 678 12.75 16.90 3.85
C SER A 678 14.05 17.22 4.58
N LYS A 679 13.95 17.52 5.86
CA LYS A 679 15.12 17.78 6.71
C LYS A 679 15.00 17.01 8.01
N ARG A 680 16.01 16.22 8.32
CA ARG A 680 16.22 15.62 9.63
C ARG A 680 17.29 16.40 10.38
N ARG A 681 16.98 16.78 11.60
CA ARG A 681 17.90 17.34 12.57
C ARG A 681 18.01 16.39 13.75
N ASP A 682 19.22 15.92 13.97
CA ASP A 682 19.56 15.05 15.08
C ASP A 682 20.55 15.76 16.00
N LYS A 683 20.12 16.07 17.21
CA LYS A 683 20.90 16.86 18.13
C LYS A 683 21.83 16.04 19.03
N VAL A 684 21.68 14.70 19.02
CA VAL A 684 22.56 13.84 19.82
C VAL A 684 24.01 13.85 19.30
N LEU A 685 24.95 13.45 20.15
CA LEU A 685 26.38 13.54 19.87
C LEU A 685 26.77 12.79 18.57
N LEU A 686 26.22 11.61 18.33
CA LEU A 686 26.44 10.80 17.11
C LEU A 686 25.31 10.99 16.08
N GLY A 687 24.53 12.03 16.20
CA GLY A 687 23.36 12.26 15.36
C GLY A 687 23.73 12.60 13.92
N THR A 688 22.87 12.14 13.02
CA THR A 688 23.01 12.39 11.58
C THR A 688 21.98 13.40 11.11
N ASN A 689 22.46 14.52 10.58
CA ASN A 689 21.62 15.53 9.95
C ASN A 689 21.44 15.21 8.46
N ILE A 690 20.21 15.24 7.97
CA ILE A 690 19.88 14.87 6.60
C ILE A 690 19.04 15.98 5.97
N ASN A 691 19.39 16.37 4.76
CA ASN A 691 18.58 17.28 3.95
C ASN A 691 18.33 16.62 2.60
N ASN A 692 17.09 16.37 2.26
CA ASN A 692 16.66 15.87 0.97
C ASN A 692 15.85 16.93 0.25
N SER A 693 16.06 17.08 -1.04
CA SER A 693 15.22 17.88 -1.91
C SER A 693 14.98 17.15 -3.21
N ASN A 694 13.76 17.15 -3.68
CA ASN A 694 13.43 16.68 -5.01
C ASN A 694 12.54 17.68 -5.73
N VAL A 695 12.77 17.82 -7.02
CA VAL A 695 11.90 18.55 -7.94
C VAL A 695 11.66 17.64 -9.12
N SER A 696 10.42 17.37 -9.41
CA SER A 696 10.00 16.57 -10.56
C SER A 696 9.02 17.36 -11.40
N LEU A 697 9.22 17.34 -12.69
CA LEU A 697 8.32 17.88 -13.70
C LEU A 697 8.14 16.82 -14.75
N MET A 698 6.91 16.45 -15.08
CA MET A 698 6.61 15.46 -16.09
C MET A 698 5.49 15.95 -17.00
N LEU A 699 5.73 15.90 -18.29
CA LEU A 699 4.76 16.19 -19.33
C LEU A 699 4.50 14.92 -20.14
N ASN A 700 3.28 14.42 -20.08
CA ASN A 700 2.82 13.33 -20.92
C ASN A 700 1.84 13.87 -21.96
N SER A 701 2.12 13.56 -23.22
CA SER A 701 1.34 14.04 -24.36
C SER A 701 0.74 12.86 -25.12
N ASN A 702 -0.55 12.94 -25.40
CA ASN A 702 -1.25 12.00 -26.27
C ASN A 702 -1.84 12.79 -27.44
N PHE A 703 -1.25 12.62 -28.62
CA PHE A 703 -1.62 13.39 -29.80
C PHE A 703 -2.83 12.76 -30.48
N GLY A 704 -3.95 13.49 -30.53
CA GLY A 704 -5.21 12.96 -31.11
C GLY A 704 -5.18 12.76 -32.63
N VAL A 705 -4.22 13.36 -33.33
CA VAL A 705 -4.10 13.30 -34.80
C VAL A 705 -3.22 12.13 -35.27
N ALA A 706 -2.37 11.63 -34.39
CA ALA A 706 -1.46 10.51 -34.65
C ALA A 706 -1.45 9.59 -33.43
N PRO A 707 -1.27 8.27 -33.60
CA PRO A 707 -1.15 7.32 -32.48
C PRO A 707 0.24 7.45 -31.80
N LEU A 708 0.58 8.70 -31.45
CA LEU A 708 1.85 9.08 -30.82
C LEU A 708 1.61 9.53 -29.39
N LYS A 709 2.31 8.91 -28.47
CA LYS A 709 2.39 9.32 -27.08
C LYS A 709 3.82 9.71 -26.76
N THR A 710 4.04 10.83 -26.10
CA THR A 710 5.38 11.25 -25.69
C THR A 710 5.39 11.55 -24.19
N SER A 711 6.55 11.34 -23.57
CA SER A 711 6.81 11.70 -22.18
C SER A 711 8.11 12.49 -22.10
N VAL A 712 8.07 13.61 -21.42
CA VAL A 712 9.26 14.40 -21.10
C VAL A 712 9.25 14.64 -19.59
N GLY A 713 10.29 14.14 -18.91
CA GLY A 713 10.46 14.27 -17.48
C GLY A 713 11.75 14.98 -17.14
N PHE A 714 11.73 15.76 -16.09
CA PHE A 714 12.90 16.41 -15.51
C PHE A 714 12.87 16.22 -14.00
N ASN A 715 13.93 15.65 -13.44
CA ASN A 715 14.03 15.35 -12.02
C ASN A 715 15.35 15.84 -11.46
N LEU A 716 15.27 16.66 -10.44
CA LEU A 716 16.40 17.11 -9.63
C LEU A 716 16.32 16.43 -8.26
N ASN A 717 17.38 15.75 -7.87
CA ASN A 717 17.48 15.13 -6.56
C ASN A 717 18.72 15.64 -5.85
N GLY A 718 18.51 16.19 -4.70
CA GLY A 718 19.56 16.66 -3.82
C GLY A 718 19.50 15.95 -2.49
N ASN A 719 20.63 15.47 -2.04
CA ASN A 719 20.75 14.76 -0.79
C ASN A 719 22.06 15.16 -0.08
N ARG A 720 21.98 15.57 1.19
CA ARG A 720 23.11 15.95 2.03
C ARG A 720 23.02 15.31 3.40
N SER A 721 23.95 14.45 3.82
CA SER A 721 24.12 13.95 5.18
C SER A 721 25.35 14.57 5.85
N ALA A 722 25.18 14.93 7.07
CA ALA A 722 26.24 15.38 7.93
C ALA A 722 26.24 14.48 9.17
N MET A 723 27.27 13.65 9.28
CA MET A 723 27.47 12.73 10.40
C MET A 723 28.58 13.26 11.29
N LYS A 724 28.35 13.28 12.59
CA LYS A 724 29.35 13.65 13.58
C LYS A 724 30.26 12.46 13.85
N ASP A 725 31.56 12.63 13.67
CA ASP A 725 32.58 11.62 13.94
C ASP A 725 33.31 11.99 15.24
N THR A 726 33.36 11.04 16.18
CA THR A 726 34.02 11.19 17.48
C THR A 726 35.38 10.48 17.56
N THR A 727 35.85 9.87 16.48
CA THR A 727 37.13 9.16 16.46
C THR A 727 38.35 10.11 16.38
N ALA A 728 38.16 11.36 16.07
CA ALA A 728 39.18 12.39 16.08
C ALA A 728 39.16 13.17 17.38
N LEU A 729 40.30 13.68 17.80
CA LEU A 729 40.49 14.52 19.01
C LEU A 729 39.66 15.83 19.01
N ALA A 730 38.93 16.10 17.91
CA ALA A 730 37.95 17.17 17.77
C ALA A 730 36.71 16.60 17.07
N LEU A 731 35.54 17.09 17.47
CA LEU A 731 34.27 16.83 16.78
C LEU A 731 34.41 17.21 15.30
N TYR A 732 34.46 16.24 14.44
CA TYR A 732 34.52 16.40 12.99
C TYR A 732 33.17 16.03 12.36
N GLU A 733 32.65 16.89 11.52
CA GLU A 733 31.42 16.64 10.79
C GLU A 733 31.76 16.11 9.40
N GLN A 734 31.53 14.83 9.18
CA GLN A 734 31.71 14.20 7.86
C GLN A 734 30.47 14.53 7.00
N ILE A 735 30.66 15.34 5.98
CA ILE A 735 29.62 15.74 5.05
C ILE A 735 29.73 14.91 3.79
N GLN A 736 28.67 14.18 3.50
CA GLN A 736 28.49 13.50 2.22
C GLN A 736 27.42 14.21 1.41
N THR A 737 27.64 14.32 0.12
CA THR A 737 26.83 15.08 -0.83
C THR A 737 26.53 14.21 -2.04
N PHE A 738 25.26 14.01 -2.37
CA PHE A 738 24.82 13.16 -3.46
C PHE A 738 23.72 13.84 -4.30
N ASN A 739 24.14 14.69 -5.27
CA ASN A 739 23.22 15.36 -6.18
C ASN A 739 23.21 14.70 -7.53
N TYR A 740 22.04 14.46 -8.04
CA TYR A 740 21.90 14.02 -9.42
C TYR A 740 20.64 14.58 -10.07
N THR A 741 20.73 14.73 -11.37
CA THR A 741 19.63 15.17 -12.22
C THR A 741 19.44 14.12 -13.30
N PHE A 742 18.20 13.74 -13.56
CA PHE A 742 17.91 12.95 -14.73
C PHE A 742 16.80 13.57 -15.57
N ILE A 743 16.92 13.39 -16.87
CA ILE A 743 15.92 13.82 -17.85
C ILE A 743 15.37 12.54 -18.48
N THR A 744 14.07 12.41 -18.58
CA THR A 744 13.44 11.32 -19.31
C THR A 744 12.80 11.87 -20.57
N ILE A 745 13.16 11.30 -21.72
CA ILE A 745 12.53 11.62 -23.01
C ILE A 745 12.07 10.29 -23.59
N GLY A 746 10.77 10.16 -23.80
CA GLY A 746 10.17 8.93 -24.31
C GLY A 746 9.16 9.24 -25.41
N ALA A 747 9.05 8.30 -26.35
CA ALA A 747 8.01 8.32 -27.37
C ALA A 747 7.54 6.90 -27.65
N THR A 748 6.23 6.74 -27.80
CA THR A 748 5.60 5.48 -28.20
C THR A 748 4.65 5.75 -29.36
N TYR A 749 4.78 4.96 -30.40
CA TYR A 749 3.97 5.07 -31.61
C TYR A 749 3.15 3.80 -31.85
N GLY A 750 1.86 3.94 -32.09
CA GLY A 750 0.95 2.85 -32.41
C GLY A 750 0.96 2.56 -33.92
N LEU A 751 1.24 1.32 -34.28
CA LEU A 751 1.23 0.80 -35.64
C LEU A 751 0.03 -0.14 -35.84
N PHE A 752 -0.39 -0.34 -37.08
CA PHE A 752 -1.46 -1.29 -37.42
C PHE A 752 -2.76 -1.09 -36.63
N HIS A 753 -3.23 0.16 -36.51
CA HIS A 753 -4.39 0.54 -35.71
C HIS A 753 -4.18 0.18 -34.23
N GLU A 754 -3.00 0.55 -33.71
CA GLU A 754 -2.57 0.31 -32.32
C GLU A 754 -2.42 -1.16 -31.91
N ARG A 755 -2.44 -2.10 -32.88
CA ARG A 755 -2.12 -3.50 -32.59
C ARG A 755 -0.66 -3.74 -32.19
N LEU A 756 0.24 -2.90 -32.70
CA LEU A 756 1.64 -2.90 -32.30
C LEU A 756 2.02 -1.51 -31.83
N SER A 757 2.38 -1.38 -30.57
CA SER A 757 2.93 -0.15 -30.02
C SER A 757 4.44 -0.32 -29.85
N VAL A 758 5.21 0.57 -30.44
CA VAL A 758 6.68 0.58 -30.33
C VAL A 758 7.11 1.89 -29.72
N GLY A 759 7.94 1.82 -28.69
CA GLY A 759 8.42 2.99 -27.99
C GLY A 759 9.91 2.90 -27.66
N ALA A 760 10.48 4.07 -27.46
CA ALA A 760 11.85 4.19 -26.96
C ALA A 760 11.89 5.33 -25.94
N ASN A 761 12.75 5.18 -24.94
CA ASN A 761 13.06 6.24 -24.01
C ASN A 761 14.57 6.39 -23.83
N TYR A 762 14.97 7.61 -23.47
CA TYR A 762 16.34 7.96 -23.13
C TYR A 762 16.32 8.71 -21.81
N THR A 763 17.14 8.26 -20.87
CA THR A 763 17.20 8.82 -19.51
C THR A 763 18.66 9.08 -19.12
N PRO A 764 19.25 10.19 -19.54
CA PRO A 764 20.55 10.62 -19.07
C PRO A 764 20.48 11.09 -17.62
N THR A 765 21.45 10.66 -16.82
CA THR A 765 21.63 11.07 -15.42
C THR A 765 22.97 11.77 -15.28
N PHE A 766 22.97 12.89 -14.59
CA PHE A 766 24.12 13.75 -14.37
C PHE A 766 24.30 14.07 -12.89
N GLY A 767 25.53 14.34 -12.47
CA GLY A 767 25.84 14.79 -11.10
C GLY A 767 26.72 13.84 -10.34
N ALA A 768 26.30 13.37 -9.18
CA ALA A 768 27.10 12.49 -8.33
C ALA A 768 27.50 11.18 -9.01
N PHE A 769 26.73 10.79 -10.01
CA PHE A 769 27.08 9.74 -10.97
C PHE A 769 26.54 10.10 -12.35
N THR A 770 27.18 9.56 -13.37
CA THR A 770 26.73 9.69 -14.75
C THR A 770 26.29 8.34 -15.26
N ARG A 771 25.05 8.27 -15.73
CA ARG A 771 24.45 7.06 -16.27
C ARG A 771 23.52 7.42 -17.43
N ASN A 772 23.62 6.72 -18.54
CA ASN A 772 22.69 6.85 -19.64
C ASN A 772 21.78 5.63 -19.68
N GLY A 773 20.51 5.86 -19.55
CA GLY A 773 19.49 4.83 -19.68
C GLY A 773 18.88 4.86 -21.08
N TYR A 774 18.75 3.73 -21.73
CA TYR A 774 18.10 3.54 -23.03
C TYR A 774 17.06 2.46 -22.85
N GLY A 775 15.81 2.79 -23.09
CA GLY A 775 14.72 1.84 -23.02
C GLY A 775 14.09 1.63 -24.40
N PHE A 776 13.71 0.41 -24.66
CA PHE A 776 12.91 0.02 -25.81
C PHE A 776 11.72 -0.80 -25.32
N ILE A 777 10.53 -0.50 -25.82
CA ILE A 777 9.30 -1.21 -25.54
C ILE A 777 8.59 -1.57 -26.84
N ALA A 778 8.09 -2.79 -26.93
CA ALA A 778 7.21 -3.21 -28.00
C ALA A 778 6.05 -4.02 -27.43
N ILE A 779 4.82 -3.58 -27.66
CA ILE A 779 3.60 -4.23 -27.19
C ILE A 779 2.81 -4.67 -28.42
N LEU A 780 2.66 -5.97 -28.59
CA LEU A 780 1.88 -6.57 -29.66
C LEU A 780 0.56 -7.12 -29.11
N LEU A 781 -0.55 -6.56 -29.53
CA LEU A 781 -1.90 -7.11 -29.27
C LEU A 781 -2.17 -8.21 -30.29
N VAL A 782 -2.00 -9.46 -29.86
CA VAL A 782 -2.23 -10.66 -30.71
C VAL A 782 -3.72 -10.84 -30.97
N ALA A 783 -4.55 -10.59 -29.93
CA ALA A 783 -6.00 -10.60 -29.98
C ALA A 783 -6.55 -9.52 -29.04
N LYS A 784 -7.90 -9.35 -28.98
CA LYS A 784 -8.52 -8.35 -28.09
C LYS A 784 -8.10 -8.45 -26.61
N ALA A 785 -7.75 -9.65 -26.18
CA ALA A 785 -7.43 -9.96 -24.79
C ALA A 785 -6.08 -10.68 -24.65
N GLN A 786 -5.17 -10.50 -25.60
CA GLN A 786 -3.86 -11.13 -25.59
C GLN A 786 -2.79 -10.15 -26.03
N SER A 787 -1.74 -10.01 -25.23
CA SER A 787 -0.58 -9.19 -25.56
C SER A 787 0.74 -9.97 -25.42
N ILE A 788 1.72 -9.53 -26.19
CA ILE A 788 3.12 -9.87 -26.02
C ILE A 788 3.87 -8.56 -25.84
N ASP A 789 4.52 -8.40 -24.69
CA ASP A 789 5.21 -7.20 -24.32
C ASP A 789 6.71 -7.51 -24.22
N LEU A 790 7.52 -6.80 -24.99
CA LEU A 790 8.97 -6.86 -24.95
C LEU A 790 9.48 -5.55 -24.37
N ASN A 791 10.28 -5.64 -23.32
CA ASN A 791 10.96 -4.49 -22.73
C ASN A 791 12.46 -4.78 -22.67
N ILE A 792 13.27 -3.80 -23.08
CA ILE A 792 14.72 -3.88 -22.99
C ILE A 792 15.22 -2.55 -22.46
N ASN A 793 15.96 -2.58 -21.37
CA ASN A 793 16.59 -1.41 -20.78
C ASN A 793 18.10 -1.65 -20.68
N TYR A 794 18.85 -0.74 -21.27
CA TYR A 794 20.30 -0.73 -21.21
C TYR A 794 20.77 0.52 -20.48
N PHE A 795 21.60 0.30 -19.50
CA PHE A 795 22.16 1.37 -18.69
C PHE A 795 23.68 1.39 -18.83
N ALA A 796 24.19 2.47 -19.37
CA ALA A 796 25.61 2.69 -19.52
C ALA A 796 26.10 3.66 -18.44
N SER A 797 27.06 3.24 -17.62
CA SER A 797 27.76 4.08 -16.65
C SER A 797 29.26 3.98 -16.84
N THR A 798 30.02 4.81 -16.15
CA THR A 798 31.49 4.77 -16.20
C THR A 798 32.07 3.52 -15.53
N SER A 799 31.33 2.85 -14.65
CA SER A 799 31.80 1.71 -13.86
C SER A 799 31.21 0.37 -14.29
N SER A 800 30.01 0.36 -14.86
CA SER A 800 29.33 -0.86 -15.27
C SER A 800 28.31 -0.59 -16.36
N ASN A 801 28.02 -1.60 -17.14
CA ASN A 801 26.92 -1.62 -18.08
C ASN A 801 25.92 -2.67 -17.61
N ASP A 802 24.66 -2.27 -17.44
CA ASP A 802 23.61 -3.15 -17.02
C ASP A 802 22.58 -3.31 -18.14
N LEU A 803 22.10 -4.53 -18.33
CA LEU A 803 21.07 -4.86 -19.32
C LEU A 803 19.95 -5.59 -18.60
N ILE A 804 18.74 -5.06 -18.74
CA ILE A 804 17.52 -5.68 -18.18
C ILE A 804 16.56 -5.90 -19.35
N GLY A 805 16.19 -7.15 -19.59
CA GLY A 805 15.25 -7.53 -20.62
C GLY A 805 14.11 -8.37 -20.09
N SER A 806 12.89 -8.09 -20.51
CA SER A 806 11.73 -8.94 -20.18
C SER A 806 10.84 -9.17 -21.39
N LEU A 807 10.31 -10.39 -21.48
CA LEU A 807 9.28 -10.80 -22.43
C LEU A 807 8.09 -11.30 -21.63
N VAL A 808 6.97 -10.64 -21.81
CA VAL A 808 5.73 -10.96 -21.10
C VAL A 808 4.68 -11.39 -22.12
N TYR A 809 4.04 -12.51 -21.86
CA TYR A 809 2.80 -12.89 -22.54
C TYR A 809 1.66 -12.78 -21.54
N ALA A 810 0.65 -12.01 -21.86
CA ALA A 810 -0.54 -11.85 -21.05
C ALA A 810 -1.81 -12.22 -21.84
N VAL A 811 -2.74 -12.86 -21.16
CA VAL A 811 -4.05 -13.23 -21.72
C VAL A 811 -5.15 -12.99 -20.70
N ASP A 812 -6.23 -12.34 -21.13
CA ASP A 812 -7.48 -12.22 -20.38
C ASP A 812 -8.56 -13.02 -21.10
N PHE A 813 -9.48 -13.70 -20.39
CA PHE A 813 -10.53 -14.52 -20.99
C PHE A 813 -11.76 -14.65 -20.11
#